data_1f840926d0a185fe40bf731099e49c97
#
_entry.id   1f840926d0a185fe40bf731099e49c97
#
_cell.length_a   1.000
_cell.length_b   1.000
_cell.length_c   1.000
_cell.angle_alpha   90.00
_cell.angle_beta   90.00
_cell.angle_gamma   90.00
#
_symmetry.space_group_name_H-M   'P 1'
#
loop_
_entity.id
_entity.type
_entity.pdbx_description
1 polymer ?
#
loop_
_entity_poly.entity_id
_entity_poly.type
_entity_poly.pdbx_seq_one_letter_code
_entity_poly.pdbx_strand_id
1 'polypeptide(L)'
;VRWGTNPGTECRGLDERGKYGAREAEPVTARQNPATAQQRRVRVSAGLAELDIWLADQVRTGLAQSDRSFGAFETMAARMVDAQAPGVAAILRQVPAAVITRSDWPQVVLDRYARLHLLVTAHRRLDELPAPLAASVRSHIGYPTRTDAVRAEPAVRDQWMTVGLRVTEDERLYTRRTWLYGRRSGRWGLLIDHSFGSPGFAVEAPALGMMAEADLHFYPAAAPLRALWGAAHGGAEPFTTVPREAGSGIGAALDQYADALAADPWLSAWPMLLGDVVPVPGERGWQLAEPDGRAALPLATVEPPWELLGVSGGHPVTVTAEWTDSGLLPLSVLASGEVTDVAAAASGPGGREALASAELASAALLGTARRPPPTGALTSAVAAAVDRLDNDPALVLLESAALDTAFARGGVLPDHAELPEPADDDPRALLPRAAAERLTQLLRDRSHFLPEWLGAAAPSDYRAPDVLCAQLLDFAAGHADVREPLLRLAGTRGRWLAERHPAWHSLIRYGTAAPEASSDDAWRFGQPAERTAWLAALRYRDPSAARAVLDSAWESETGPLKAELLAVLKEGIGAADEPLLESALDDRRGDVRRTAAGLLRLLPDSAFSRRMTERAEAWIRIGRRALHAQVSVEIPDELDAAALRDGIADRAGEFGYRWAGAPDVTAGRLRHLVAATPLAHWEAVLHSPQRATGAGIDDRFRQPMFDGWVDATLAERDPRWARALFDAGVPSDLAMLRRRELFGLLPPADRSRHVLRLDGAWLSEIEALLPALGHPWPEPVARHVLLLLQERARAAERRPGAHGTTPTAHRSLLTAASVHLPPAAAPLATTVARRCGDPAWTRAFDRLADDITTRSTMLEELQ
;
A
#
# COMPACT_ATOMS: atom_id res chain seq x y z
N VAL A 1 28.80 29.48 -0.20
CA VAL A 1 29.24 30.36 0.90
C VAL A 1 29.63 29.49 2.06
N ARG A 2 30.94 29.47 2.35
CA ARG A 2 31.57 28.71 3.45
C ARG A 2 31.18 29.34 4.78
N TRP A 3 30.76 28.53 5.75
CA TRP A 3 30.75 28.90 7.16
C TRP A 3 31.85 28.10 7.90
N GLY A 4 32.66 28.83 8.63
CA GLY A 4 33.82 28.36 9.31
C GLY A 4 33.49 27.64 10.62
N THR A 5 34.30 26.63 10.87
CA THR A 5 34.43 25.89 12.13
C THR A 5 35.06 26.77 13.22
N ASN A 6 34.50 26.74 14.41
CA ASN A 6 35.15 27.19 15.63
C ASN A 6 35.22 26.02 16.64
N PRO A 7 36.36 25.66 17.20
CA PRO A 7 36.53 24.53 18.10
C PRO A 7 36.55 24.96 19.56
N GLY A 8 36.06 24.07 20.41
CA GLY A 8 36.49 23.99 21.79
C GLY A 8 35.41 24.32 22.85
N THR A 9 34.76 23.31 23.36
CA THR A 9 34.40 23.24 24.78
C THR A 9 34.44 21.77 25.22
N GLU A 10 35.37 21.49 26.15
CA GLU A 10 35.62 20.18 26.72
C GLU A 10 34.41 19.60 27.43
N CYS A 11 34.03 18.37 27.10
CA CYS A 11 33.13 17.56 27.93
C CYS A 11 33.90 16.99 29.12
N ARG A 12 33.61 17.48 30.31
CA ARG A 12 33.99 16.83 31.60
C ARG A 12 33.05 15.68 31.87
N GLY A 13 33.61 14.51 32.21
CA GLY A 13 32.93 13.27 32.48
C GLY A 13 31.92 13.36 33.62
N LEU A 14 30.82 12.65 33.43
CA LEU A 14 29.82 12.39 34.48
C LEU A 14 30.15 11.03 35.13
N ASP A 15 30.31 11.10 36.43
CA ASP A 15 30.56 9.99 37.34
C ASP A 15 29.24 9.27 37.69
N GLU A 16 29.27 7.97 37.73
CA GLU A 16 28.12 7.13 38.13
C GLU A 16 27.86 7.29 39.63
N ARG A 17 26.79 7.97 40.03
CA ARG A 17 25.95 7.80 41.23
C ARG A 17 25.01 8.97 41.42
N GLY A 18 23.85 8.96 40.80
CA GLY A 18 22.80 9.93 40.99
C GLY A 18 21.46 9.30 41.32
N LYS A 19 21.19 9.01 42.57
CA LYS A 19 19.84 8.83 43.06
C LYS A 19 19.09 10.15 42.92
N TYR A 20 18.16 10.25 41.99
CA TYR A 20 17.17 11.30 41.97
C TYR A 20 16.16 11.04 43.08
N GLY A 21 16.31 11.72 44.20
CA GLY A 21 15.24 11.93 45.18
C GLY A 21 14.17 12.81 44.54
N ALA A 22 12.96 12.30 44.39
CA ALA A 22 11.79 13.09 44.06
C ALA A 22 11.60 14.12 45.19
N ARG A 23 11.95 15.39 44.93
CA ARG A 23 11.39 16.50 45.68
C ARG A 23 9.99 16.70 45.16
N GLU A 24 8.98 16.36 45.96
CA GLU A 24 7.62 16.87 45.82
C GLU A 24 7.70 18.38 45.77
N ALA A 25 7.56 18.96 44.59
CA ALA A 25 7.32 20.38 44.43
C ALA A 25 5.87 20.62 44.84
N GLU A 26 5.66 21.25 46.00
CA GLU A 26 4.38 21.83 46.37
C GLU A 26 3.84 22.65 45.20
N PRO A 27 2.53 22.54 44.83
CA PRO A 27 1.95 23.33 43.77
C PRO A 27 1.96 24.80 44.17
N VAL A 28 2.90 25.58 43.67
CA VAL A 28 2.86 27.03 43.73
C VAL A 28 1.63 27.45 42.91
N THR A 29 0.53 27.72 43.55
CA THR A 29 -0.65 28.39 43.03
C THR A 29 -0.29 29.81 42.63
N ALA A 30 0.44 29.99 41.53
CA ALA A 30 0.69 31.31 40.97
C ALA A 30 -0.63 31.81 40.34
N ARG A 31 -1.41 32.55 41.14
CA ARG A 31 -2.52 33.38 40.63
C ARG A 31 -1.96 34.24 39.51
N GLN A 32 -2.61 34.21 38.31
CA GLN A 32 -2.26 35.16 37.25
C GLN A 32 -2.26 36.56 37.86
N ASN A 33 -1.14 37.26 37.79
CA ASN A 33 -1.10 38.64 38.20
C ASN A 33 -2.08 39.44 37.32
N PRO A 34 -3.17 40.01 37.86
CA PRO A 34 -4.17 40.76 37.11
C PRO A 34 -3.55 41.83 36.19
N ALA A 35 -2.43 42.43 36.62
CA ALA A 35 -1.68 43.39 35.82
C ALA A 35 -1.10 42.77 34.54
N THR A 36 -0.60 41.54 34.59
CA THR A 36 -0.05 40.84 33.40
C THR A 36 -1.15 40.47 32.42
N ALA A 37 -2.31 40.02 32.90
CA ALA A 37 -3.48 39.74 32.07
C ALA A 37 -4.01 40.99 31.36
N GLN A 38 -4.10 42.09 32.10
CA GLN A 38 -4.51 43.40 31.53
C GLN A 38 -3.50 43.93 30.53
N GLN A 39 -2.20 43.81 30.80
CA GLN A 39 -1.15 44.24 29.87
C GLN A 39 -1.19 43.43 28.57
N ARG A 40 -1.45 42.10 28.63
CA ARG A 40 -1.67 41.25 27.46
C ARG A 40 -2.88 41.71 26.66
N ARG A 41 -4.02 41.98 27.33
CA ARG A 41 -5.24 42.46 26.69
C ARG A 41 -4.99 43.76 25.91
N VAL A 42 -4.24 44.68 26.47
CA VAL A 42 -3.89 45.96 25.80
C VAL A 42 -3.04 45.68 24.54
N ARG A 43 -2.05 44.78 24.63
CA ARG A 43 -1.22 44.43 23.48
C ARG A 43 -2.05 43.76 22.38
N VAL A 44 -2.87 42.78 22.73
CA VAL A 44 -3.75 42.11 21.76
C VAL A 44 -4.71 43.11 21.14
N SER A 45 -5.35 43.99 21.92
CA SER A 45 -6.25 45.03 21.38
C SER A 45 -5.56 45.97 20.38
N ALA A 46 -4.32 46.39 20.69
CA ALA A 46 -3.54 47.23 19.78
C ALA A 46 -3.20 46.49 18.46
N GLY A 47 -2.72 45.22 18.54
CA GLY A 47 -2.44 44.47 17.33
C GLY A 47 -3.68 44.16 16.51
N LEU A 48 -4.80 43.81 17.12
CA LEU A 48 -6.06 43.59 16.42
C LEU A 48 -6.61 44.88 15.77
N ALA A 49 -6.40 46.04 16.39
CA ALA A 49 -6.77 47.33 15.77
C ALA A 49 -5.93 47.61 14.52
N GLU A 50 -4.63 47.30 14.53
CA GLU A 50 -3.76 47.39 13.32
C GLU A 50 -4.20 46.44 12.26
N LEU A 51 -4.53 45.17 12.63
CA LEU A 51 -5.06 44.18 11.68
C LEU A 51 -6.35 44.67 11.02
N ASP A 52 -7.27 45.24 11.76
CA ASP A 52 -8.56 45.73 11.26
C ASP A 52 -8.37 46.80 10.18
N ILE A 53 -7.49 47.78 10.42
CA ILE A 53 -7.11 48.78 9.45
C ILE A 53 -6.53 48.13 8.18
N TRP A 54 -5.63 47.16 8.38
CA TRP A 54 -5.00 46.44 7.25
C TRP A 54 -6.04 45.67 6.43
N LEU A 55 -6.99 44.96 7.07
CA LEU A 55 -8.07 44.22 6.40
C LEU A 55 -8.97 45.20 5.57
N ALA A 56 -9.36 46.32 6.19
CA ALA A 56 -10.16 47.33 5.49
C ALA A 56 -9.41 47.95 4.29
N ASP A 57 -8.11 48.18 4.41
CA ASP A 57 -7.29 48.71 3.30
C ASP A 57 -7.13 47.69 2.17
N GLN A 58 -7.00 46.37 2.46
CA GLN A 58 -6.97 45.33 1.44
C GLN A 58 -8.23 45.34 0.57
N VAL A 59 -9.42 45.36 1.19
CA VAL A 59 -10.69 45.36 0.47
C VAL A 59 -11.05 46.73 -0.13
N ARG A 60 -10.52 47.83 0.42
CA ARG A 60 -10.70 49.18 -0.15
C ARG A 60 -9.91 49.36 -1.46
N THR A 61 -8.65 48.92 -1.45
CA THR A 61 -7.75 48.94 -2.62
C THR A 61 -8.17 47.93 -3.66
N GLY A 62 -8.65 46.77 -3.23
CA GLY A 62 -9.04 45.60 -4.02
C GLY A 62 -8.00 44.51 -4.01
N LEU A 63 -8.47 43.27 -3.76
CA LEU A 63 -7.63 42.07 -3.64
C LEU A 63 -6.78 41.81 -4.90
N ALA A 64 -7.24 42.25 -6.07
CA ALA A 64 -6.47 42.13 -7.31
C ALA A 64 -5.20 43.00 -7.34
N GLN A 65 -5.18 44.11 -6.61
CA GLN A 65 -4.08 45.08 -6.54
C GLN A 65 -3.22 44.92 -5.28
N SER A 66 -3.72 44.20 -4.27
CA SER A 66 -3.02 43.94 -3.03
C SER A 66 -1.79 43.04 -3.25
N ASP A 67 -0.75 43.24 -2.42
CA ASP A 67 0.38 42.32 -2.39
C ASP A 67 -0.08 40.96 -1.82
N ARG A 68 -0.06 39.92 -2.67
CA ARG A 68 -0.48 38.57 -2.37
C ARG A 68 0.71 37.64 -2.13
N SER A 69 1.91 38.19 -2.01
CA SER A 69 3.10 37.43 -1.72
C SER A 69 3.02 36.79 -0.33
N PHE A 70 3.69 35.65 -0.16
CA PHE A 70 3.87 35.02 1.14
C PHE A 70 4.44 36.00 2.19
N GLY A 71 5.35 36.89 1.77
CA GLY A 71 6.00 37.86 2.65
C GLY A 71 5.04 38.92 3.23
N ALA A 72 4.02 39.32 2.49
CA ALA A 72 3.02 40.33 2.97
C ALA A 72 2.19 39.73 4.10
N PHE A 73 1.72 38.50 3.95
CA PHE A 73 0.95 37.79 4.98
C PHE A 73 1.82 37.44 6.20
N GLU A 74 3.06 36.96 5.99
CA GLU A 74 3.99 36.63 7.08
C GLU A 74 4.35 37.88 7.90
N THR A 75 4.50 39.04 7.26
CA THR A 75 4.74 40.31 7.97
C THR A 75 3.60 40.63 8.93
N MET A 76 2.34 40.51 8.48
CA MET A 76 1.19 40.75 9.38
C MET A 76 1.04 39.64 10.42
N ALA A 77 1.29 38.38 10.07
CA ALA A 77 1.28 37.26 11.00
C ALA A 77 2.33 37.43 12.12
N ALA A 78 3.55 37.88 11.78
CA ALA A 78 4.60 38.16 12.77
C ALA A 78 4.16 39.26 13.76
N ARG A 79 3.53 40.33 13.26
CA ARG A 79 2.95 41.37 14.13
C ARG A 79 1.88 40.83 15.07
N MET A 80 1.05 39.88 14.60
CA MET A 80 0.06 39.22 15.47
C MET A 80 0.72 38.35 16.53
N VAL A 81 1.82 37.67 16.22
CA VAL A 81 2.62 36.95 17.23
C VAL A 81 3.20 37.90 18.28
N ASP A 82 3.77 39.03 17.86
CA ASP A 82 4.31 40.04 18.76
C ASP A 82 3.20 40.67 19.66
N ALA A 83 2.01 40.84 19.08
CA ALA A 83 0.80 41.25 19.78
C ALA A 83 0.21 40.17 20.71
N GLN A 84 0.80 38.94 20.76
CA GLN A 84 0.31 37.79 21.55
C GLN A 84 -1.06 37.25 21.09
N ALA A 85 -1.33 37.32 19.77
CA ALA A 85 -2.52 36.79 19.09
C ALA A 85 -2.13 35.64 18.13
N PRO A 86 -1.54 34.53 18.61
CA PRO A 86 -1.00 33.47 17.74
C PRO A 86 -2.08 32.74 16.94
N GLY A 87 -3.32 32.67 17.40
CA GLY A 87 -4.42 32.07 16.65
C GLY A 87 -4.74 32.85 15.37
N VAL A 88 -4.72 34.19 15.46
CA VAL A 88 -4.88 35.07 14.28
C VAL A 88 -3.70 34.94 13.31
N ALA A 89 -2.49 34.86 13.82
CA ALA A 89 -1.28 34.65 13.02
C ALA A 89 -1.34 33.34 12.22
N ALA A 90 -1.83 32.26 12.84
CA ALA A 90 -1.99 30.97 12.18
C ALA A 90 -2.99 31.02 11.00
N ILE A 91 -4.10 31.75 11.16
CA ILE A 91 -5.07 31.97 10.07
C ILE A 91 -4.44 32.74 8.91
N LEU A 92 -3.70 33.82 9.20
CA LEU A 92 -3.04 34.63 8.17
C LEU A 92 -2.00 33.82 7.37
N ARG A 93 -1.23 32.93 8.00
CA ARG A 93 -0.24 32.06 7.35
C ARG A 93 -0.86 31.05 6.39
N GLN A 94 -2.13 30.71 6.55
CA GLN A 94 -2.82 29.77 5.65
C GLN A 94 -3.37 30.46 4.37
N VAL A 95 -3.49 31.78 4.34
CA VAL A 95 -4.07 32.51 3.20
C VAL A 95 -3.26 32.35 1.91
N PRO A 96 -1.91 32.44 1.89
CA PRO A 96 -1.13 32.35 0.67
C PRO A 96 -1.33 31.02 -0.07
N ALA A 97 -1.46 29.93 0.65
CA ALA A 97 -1.70 28.61 0.05
C ALA A 97 -3.01 28.60 -0.76
N ALA A 98 -4.09 29.18 -0.22
CA ALA A 98 -5.36 29.28 -0.92
C ALA A 98 -5.27 30.16 -2.18
N VAL A 99 -4.50 31.26 -2.12
CA VAL A 99 -4.29 32.14 -3.28
C VAL A 99 -3.58 31.44 -4.44
N ILE A 100 -2.66 30.51 -4.13
CA ILE A 100 -1.86 29.80 -5.14
C ILE A 100 -2.61 28.58 -5.70
N THR A 101 -3.34 27.86 -4.85
CA THR A 101 -3.89 26.54 -5.22
C THR A 101 -5.34 26.57 -5.70
N ARG A 102 -6.09 27.67 -5.47
CA ARG A 102 -7.53 27.72 -5.72
C ARG A 102 -7.92 28.73 -6.79
N SER A 103 -8.82 28.33 -7.69
CA SER A 103 -9.41 29.22 -8.68
C SER A 103 -10.41 30.24 -8.09
N ASP A 104 -11.07 29.88 -6.97
CA ASP A 104 -12.01 30.70 -6.21
C ASP A 104 -11.35 31.48 -5.05
N TRP A 105 -10.02 31.65 -5.11
CA TRP A 105 -9.24 32.32 -4.08
C TRP A 105 -9.80 33.68 -3.63
N PRO A 106 -10.46 34.52 -4.45
CA PRO A 106 -10.99 35.82 -3.98
C PRO A 106 -12.09 35.64 -2.94
N GLN A 107 -12.95 34.59 -3.12
CA GLN A 107 -14.00 34.26 -2.16
C GLN A 107 -13.41 33.74 -0.86
N VAL A 108 -12.42 32.83 -0.95
CA VAL A 108 -11.74 32.25 0.22
C VAL A 108 -11.00 33.33 1.02
N VAL A 109 -10.30 34.22 0.35
CA VAL A 109 -9.58 35.32 1.03
C VAL A 109 -10.57 36.27 1.69
N LEU A 110 -11.66 36.66 1.00
CA LEU A 110 -12.70 37.52 1.55
C LEU A 110 -13.34 36.86 2.80
N ASP A 111 -13.67 35.59 2.74
CA ASP A 111 -14.20 34.82 3.88
C ASP A 111 -13.27 34.90 5.09
N ARG A 112 -11.98 34.62 4.89
CA ARG A 112 -10.99 34.66 5.99
C ARG A 112 -10.84 36.05 6.57
N TYR A 113 -10.82 37.08 5.71
CA TYR A 113 -10.76 38.47 6.15
C TYR A 113 -12.02 38.87 6.91
N ALA A 114 -13.18 38.47 6.43
CA ALA A 114 -14.45 38.70 7.08
C ALA A 114 -14.56 38.06 8.47
N ARG A 115 -14.14 36.80 8.60
CA ARG A 115 -14.09 36.10 9.91
C ARG A 115 -13.08 36.73 10.87
N LEU A 116 -11.90 37.16 10.36
CA LEU A 116 -10.93 37.92 11.18
C LEU A 116 -11.49 39.28 11.63
N HIS A 117 -12.13 40.01 10.75
CA HIS A 117 -12.80 41.26 11.08
C HIS A 117 -13.90 41.06 12.15
N LEU A 118 -14.73 40.05 11.98
CA LEU A 118 -15.75 39.65 12.96
C LEU A 118 -15.11 39.34 14.33
N LEU A 119 -13.97 38.64 14.34
CA LEU A 119 -13.22 38.30 15.57
C LEU A 119 -12.65 39.56 16.24
N VAL A 120 -12.15 40.53 15.47
CA VAL A 120 -11.69 41.84 15.99
C VAL A 120 -12.85 42.63 16.59
N THR A 121 -13.97 42.66 15.90
CA THR A 121 -15.19 43.36 16.35
C THR A 121 -15.73 42.73 17.66
N ALA A 122 -15.77 41.38 17.74
CA ALA A 122 -16.17 40.67 18.93
C ALA A 122 -15.20 40.93 20.11
N HIS A 123 -13.87 40.99 19.87
CA HIS A 123 -12.89 41.31 20.91
C HIS A 123 -13.02 42.73 21.44
N ARG A 124 -13.38 43.71 20.62
CA ARG A 124 -13.67 45.08 21.09
C ARG A 124 -14.83 45.12 22.09
N ARG A 125 -15.81 44.24 21.90
CA ARG A 125 -17.01 44.13 22.73
C ARG A 125 -16.95 42.99 23.75
N LEU A 126 -15.76 42.49 24.08
CA LEU A 126 -15.54 41.27 24.88
C LEU A 126 -16.26 41.26 26.20
N ASP A 127 -16.38 42.43 26.87
CA ASP A 127 -17.05 42.61 28.17
C ASP A 127 -18.59 42.67 28.08
N GLU A 128 -19.14 42.86 26.84
CA GLU A 128 -20.56 42.86 26.56
C GLU A 128 -21.08 41.47 26.14
N LEU A 129 -20.17 40.59 25.72
CA LEU A 129 -20.54 39.27 25.26
C LEU A 129 -20.89 38.32 26.39
N PRO A 130 -21.82 37.35 26.14
CA PRO A 130 -22.02 36.25 27.08
C PRO A 130 -20.70 35.53 27.41
N ALA A 131 -20.52 35.12 28.66
CA ALA A 131 -19.24 34.53 29.11
C ALA A 131 -18.73 33.34 28.27
N PRO A 132 -19.59 32.41 27.79
CA PRO A 132 -19.14 31.34 26.88
C PRO A 132 -18.62 31.86 25.54
N LEU A 133 -19.29 32.84 24.92
CA LEU A 133 -18.85 33.43 23.64
C LEU A 133 -17.58 34.26 23.82
N ALA A 134 -17.44 35.01 24.93
CA ALA A 134 -16.20 35.69 25.25
C ALA A 134 -15.01 34.72 25.44
N ALA A 135 -15.25 33.50 25.96
CA ALA A 135 -14.25 32.45 26.06
C ALA A 135 -13.86 31.90 24.68
N SER A 136 -14.83 31.69 23.75
CA SER A 136 -14.56 31.32 22.35
C SER A 136 -13.69 32.39 21.67
N VAL A 137 -14.05 33.67 21.76
CA VAL A 137 -13.27 34.77 21.17
C VAL A 137 -11.81 34.76 21.66
N ARG A 138 -11.60 34.61 22.96
CA ARG A 138 -10.25 34.50 23.54
C ARG A 138 -9.49 33.27 22.99
N SER A 139 -10.16 32.15 22.88
CA SER A 139 -9.57 30.89 22.36
C SER A 139 -9.13 31.04 20.89
N HIS A 140 -9.97 31.59 20.03
CA HIS A 140 -9.67 31.80 18.62
C HIS A 140 -8.54 32.82 18.38
N ILE A 141 -8.41 33.84 19.22
CA ILE A 141 -7.28 34.78 19.18
C ILE A 141 -5.98 34.11 19.67
N GLY A 142 -6.07 33.10 20.54
CA GLY A 142 -4.93 32.39 21.09
C GLY A 142 -4.52 32.81 22.48
N TYR A 143 -5.46 33.33 23.29
CA TYR A 143 -5.23 33.51 24.74
C TYR A 143 -4.98 32.16 25.40
N PRO A 144 -3.94 32.01 26.22
CA PRO A 144 -3.67 30.76 26.93
C PRO A 144 -4.73 30.49 27.98
N THR A 145 -5.30 29.31 27.98
CA THR A 145 -6.14 28.79 29.04
C THR A 145 -5.33 27.77 29.83
N ARG A 146 -5.17 28.00 31.15
CA ARG A 146 -4.37 27.12 32.00
C ARG A 146 -5.10 25.79 32.25
N THR A 147 -4.36 24.70 32.19
CA THR A 147 -4.89 23.35 32.43
C THR A 147 -5.47 23.19 33.85
N ASP A 148 -4.85 23.80 34.86
CA ASP A 148 -5.35 23.78 36.26
C ASP A 148 -6.69 24.51 36.38
N ALA A 149 -6.88 25.62 35.67
CA ALA A 149 -8.16 26.33 35.62
C ALA A 149 -9.26 25.47 34.97
N VAL A 150 -8.95 24.78 33.88
CA VAL A 150 -9.88 23.84 33.20
C VAL A 150 -10.23 22.67 34.13
N ARG A 151 -9.26 22.11 34.84
CA ARG A 151 -9.49 21.02 35.81
C ARG A 151 -10.28 21.47 37.04
N ALA A 152 -10.33 22.77 37.35
CA ALA A 152 -11.15 23.32 38.43
C ALA A 152 -12.64 23.47 38.05
N GLU A 153 -12.97 23.49 36.74
CA GLU A 153 -14.35 23.50 36.29
C GLU A 153 -15.02 22.14 36.55
N PRO A 154 -16.38 22.11 36.71
CA PRO A 154 -17.11 20.87 36.93
C PRO A 154 -16.83 19.88 35.81
N ALA A 155 -16.40 18.67 36.17
CA ALA A 155 -16.21 17.59 35.22
C ALA A 155 -17.55 17.03 34.74
N VAL A 156 -17.57 16.54 33.51
CA VAL A 156 -18.68 15.75 32.96
C VAL A 156 -18.30 14.28 33.02
N ARG A 157 -18.98 13.53 33.87
CA ARG A 157 -18.80 12.09 34.02
C ARG A 157 -19.72 11.35 33.09
N ASP A 158 -19.16 10.49 32.22
CA ASP A 158 -19.90 9.68 31.26
C ASP A 158 -19.14 8.40 30.90
N GLN A 159 -19.79 7.49 30.13
CA GLN A 159 -19.14 6.45 29.34
C GLN A 159 -18.66 7.06 28.03
N TRP A 160 -17.40 7.45 27.99
CA TRP A 160 -16.80 8.10 26.84
C TRP A 160 -16.32 7.08 25.80
N MET A 161 -16.99 7.08 24.64
CA MET A 161 -16.68 6.24 23.49
C MET A 161 -15.63 6.93 22.63
N THR A 162 -14.50 6.28 22.34
CA THR A 162 -13.53 6.79 21.36
C THR A 162 -14.02 6.43 19.96
N VAL A 163 -14.60 7.41 19.30
CA VAL A 163 -15.28 7.23 18.00
C VAL A 163 -14.47 7.75 16.81
N GLY A 164 -13.39 8.50 17.02
CA GLY A 164 -12.56 9.01 15.94
C GLY A 164 -11.15 9.32 16.39
N LEU A 165 -10.18 9.05 15.53
CA LEU A 165 -8.78 9.34 15.76
C LEU A 165 -8.17 9.91 14.48
N ARG A 166 -7.35 10.95 14.62
CA ARG A 166 -6.57 11.51 13.52
C ARG A 166 -5.21 11.99 14.01
N VAL A 167 -4.17 11.62 13.29
CA VAL A 167 -2.81 12.12 13.51
C VAL A 167 -2.39 12.94 12.28
N THR A 168 -1.93 14.16 12.51
CA THR A 168 -1.37 15.01 11.46
C THR A 168 0.07 15.38 11.81
N GLU A 169 0.90 15.56 10.79
CA GLU A 169 2.30 16.00 10.91
C GLU A 169 2.48 17.36 10.25
N ASP A 170 3.10 18.28 10.97
CA ASP A 170 3.51 19.58 10.48
C ASP A 170 4.93 19.88 11.00
N GLU A 171 5.93 20.00 10.12
CA GLU A 171 7.33 20.29 10.47
C GLU A 171 7.87 19.44 11.63
N ARG A 172 7.61 18.11 11.68
CA ARG A 172 7.96 17.17 12.75
C ARG A 172 7.16 17.34 14.06
N LEU A 173 6.15 18.19 14.09
CA LEU A 173 5.17 18.23 15.16
C LEU A 173 3.99 17.33 14.78
N TYR A 174 3.84 16.24 15.52
CA TYR A 174 2.70 15.34 15.39
C TYR A 174 1.58 15.82 16.30
N THR A 175 0.38 15.99 15.74
CA THR A 175 -0.82 16.35 16.50
C THR A 175 -1.82 15.23 16.40
N ARG A 176 -2.19 14.64 17.55
CA ARG A 176 -3.25 13.64 17.64
C ARG A 176 -4.54 14.32 18.11
N ARG A 177 -5.61 14.15 17.34
CA ARG A 177 -6.98 14.56 17.68
C ARG A 177 -7.77 13.28 17.96
N THR A 178 -8.31 13.16 19.17
CA THR A 178 -9.13 12.04 19.61
C THR A 178 -10.55 12.53 19.89
N TRP A 179 -11.51 12.05 19.11
CA TRP A 179 -12.92 12.38 19.26
C TRP A 179 -13.61 11.37 20.15
N LEU A 180 -14.26 11.91 21.18
CA LEU A 180 -15.03 11.17 22.17
C LEU A 180 -16.49 11.53 22.06
N TYR A 181 -17.35 10.53 22.26
CA TYR A 181 -18.79 10.73 22.37
C TYR A 181 -19.29 10.16 23.70
N GLY A 182 -19.97 10.98 24.49
CA GLY A 182 -20.54 10.59 25.78
C GLY A 182 -21.84 9.82 25.58
N ARG A 183 -21.84 8.52 25.92
CA ARG A 183 -22.96 7.62 25.66
C ARG A 183 -24.28 8.02 26.31
N ARG A 184 -24.22 8.67 27.49
CA ARG A 184 -25.40 9.10 28.27
C ARG A 184 -25.76 10.55 28.02
N SER A 185 -24.75 11.43 27.94
CA SER A 185 -24.93 12.87 27.82
C SER A 185 -25.13 13.35 26.39
N GLY A 186 -24.78 12.55 25.38
CA GLY A 186 -24.77 12.96 23.98
C GLY A 186 -23.73 14.05 23.65
N ARG A 187 -22.79 14.32 24.56
CA ARG A 187 -21.78 15.37 24.36
C ARG A 187 -20.57 14.87 23.59
N TRP A 188 -20.07 15.76 22.76
CA TRP A 188 -18.78 15.56 22.08
C TRP A 188 -17.62 16.05 22.94
N GLY A 189 -16.49 15.34 22.92
CA GLY A 189 -15.23 15.75 23.51
C GLY A 189 -14.09 15.59 22.52
N LEU A 190 -13.18 16.57 22.49
CA LEU A 190 -11.98 16.55 21.65
C LEU A 190 -10.74 16.63 22.54
N LEU A 191 -9.94 15.58 22.55
CA LEU A 191 -8.60 15.61 23.13
C LEU A 191 -7.59 15.95 22.04
N ILE A 192 -6.64 16.82 22.35
CA ILE A 192 -5.56 17.23 21.44
C ILE A 192 -4.23 17.01 22.12
N ASP A 193 -3.42 16.12 21.58
CA ASP A 193 -2.08 15.82 22.07
C ASP A 193 -1.03 16.17 21.01
N HIS A 194 0.13 16.57 21.46
CA HIS A 194 1.26 16.91 20.62
C HIS A 194 2.49 16.08 20.96
N SER A 195 3.21 15.64 19.94
CA SER A 195 4.49 14.95 20.07
C SER A 195 5.48 15.48 19.05
N PHE A 196 6.74 15.66 19.44
CA PHE A 196 7.77 16.20 18.54
C PHE A 196 8.75 15.11 18.11
N GLY A 197 9.04 15.05 16.84
CA GLY A 197 10.02 14.15 16.25
C GLY A 197 9.54 12.74 15.93
N SER A 198 8.54 12.21 16.64
CA SER A 198 7.90 10.92 16.38
C SER A 198 6.46 10.91 16.90
N PRO A 199 5.53 10.10 16.38
CA PRO A 199 4.14 10.04 16.83
C PRO A 199 3.96 9.24 18.13
N GLY A 200 4.85 9.46 19.12
CA GLY A 200 4.77 8.87 20.45
C GLY A 200 3.91 9.70 21.40
N PHE A 201 2.64 9.34 21.59
CA PHE A 201 1.70 10.05 22.46
C PHE A 201 1.49 9.30 23.78
N ALA A 202 1.24 10.03 24.87
CA ALA A 202 0.76 9.44 26.10
C ALA A 202 -0.62 8.80 25.88
N VAL A 203 -0.86 7.64 26.48
CA VAL A 203 -2.15 6.94 26.38
C VAL A 203 -2.99 7.36 27.57
N GLU A 204 -3.87 8.35 27.39
CA GLU A 204 -4.80 8.81 28.43
C GLU A 204 -6.23 8.30 28.19
N ALA A 205 -6.71 8.36 26.92
CA ALA A 205 -8.03 7.91 26.53
C ALA A 205 -8.03 6.44 26.04
N PRO A 206 -9.20 5.75 26.06
CA PRO A 206 -9.34 4.44 25.45
C PRO A 206 -8.95 4.43 23.95
N ALA A 207 -8.51 3.28 23.45
CA ALA A 207 -8.26 3.09 22.02
C ALA A 207 -9.54 3.28 21.19
N LEU A 208 -9.40 3.52 19.90
CA LEU A 208 -10.53 3.60 18.96
C LEU A 208 -11.40 2.34 19.07
N GLY A 209 -12.72 2.49 19.13
CA GLY A 209 -13.67 1.39 19.32
C GLY A 209 -13.85 0.94 20.77
N MET A 210 -13.14 1.57 21.71
CA MET A 210 -13.29 1.30 23.14
C MET A 210 -13.99 2.44 23.85
N MET A 211 -14.64 2.16 24.97
CA MET A 211 -15.25 3.15 25.85
C MET A 211 -14.80 2.94 27.30
N ALA A 212 -14.78 4.02 28.08
CA ALA A 212 -14.50 3.95 29.52
C ALA A 212 -15.34 4.98 30.27
N GLU A 213 -15.70 4.64 31.52
CA GLU A 213 -16.28 5.61 32.42
C GLU A 213 -15.20 6.54 32.98
N ALA A 214 -15.29 7.86 32.66
CA ALA A 214 -14.30 8.84 33.03
C ALA A 214 -14.91 10.24 33.17
N ASP A 215 -14.16 11.11 33.85
CA ASP A 215 -14.46 12.53 33.98
C ASP A 215 -13.77 13.31 32.85
N LEU A 216 -14.51 14.16 32.09
CA LEU A 216 -13.94 15.11 31.15
C LEU A 216 -14.11 16.54 31.64
N HIS A 217 -13.02 17.32 31.60
CA HIS A 217 -13.02 18.75 31.92
C HIS A 217 -12.95 19.56 30.61
N PHE A 218 -14.01 20.29 30.30
CA PHE A 218 -14.11 21.06 29.07
C PHE A 218 -13.47 22.41 29.15
N TYR A 219 -12.75 22.81 28.12
CA TYR A 219 -12.34 24.20 27.95
C TYR A 219 -13.56 25.10 27.76
N PRO A 220 -13.63 26.27 28.46
CA PRO A 220 -14.74 27.18 28.27
C PRO A 220 -14.87 27.65 26.84
N ALA A 221 -16.05 27.51 26.24
CA ALA A 221 -16.41 27.96 24.89
C ALA A 221 -17.94 28.02 24.72
N ALA A 222 -18.42 28.70 23.69
CA ALA A 222 -19.85 28.76 23.38
C ALA A 222 -20.37 27.40 22.83
N ALA A 223 -19.51 26.70 22.04
CA ALA A 223 -19.70 25.33 21.63
C ALA A 223 -18.52 24.50 22.11
N PRO A 224 -18.51 24.04 23.39
CA PRO A 224 -17.35 23.44 24.02
C PRO A 224 -17.12 22.02 23.48
N LEU A 225 -16.01 21.82 22.74
CA LEU A 225 -15.54 20.54 22.21
C LEU A 225 -14.24 20.11 22.88
N ARG A 226 -13.25 21.01 22.98
CA ARG A 226 -11.95 20.70 23.56
C ARG A 226 -12.07 20.33 25.01
N ALA A 227 -11.44 19.20 25.40
CA ALA A 227 -11.49 18.71 26.78
C ALA A 227 -10.12 18.16 27.23
N LEU A 228 -10.01 17.95 28.53
CA LEU A 228 -8.93 17.20 29.17
C LEU A 228 -9.51 15.92 29.75
N TRP A 229 -8.79 14.83 29.58
CA TRP A 229 -9.09 13.55 30.22
C TRP A 229 -8.80 13.69 31.73
N GLY A 230 -9.78 13.33 32.54
CA GLY A 230 -9.72 13.40 34.02
C GLY A 230 -9.57 12.00 34.63
N ALA A 231 -10.24 11.76 35.76
CA ALA A 231 -10.20 10.49 36.45
C ALA A 231 -10.97 9.42 35.69
N ALA A 232 -10.33 8.26 35.49
CA ALA A 232 -11.00 7.07 34.97
C ALA A 232 -11.62 6.30 36.17
N HIS A 233 -12.84 5.77 35.98
CA HIS A 233 -13.63 5.08 37.00
C HIS A 233 -13.85 3.58 36.68
N GLY A 234 -13.21 3.06 35.64
CA GLY A 234 -13.28 1.64 35.22
C GLY A 234 -12.27 1.31 34.14
N GLY A 235 -12.20 0.05 33.76
CA GLY A 235 -11.42 -0.41 32.60
C GLY A 235 -12.10 0.00 31.29
N ALA A 236 -11.32 0.05 30.23
CA ALA A 236 -11.86 0.24 28.90
C ALA A 236 -12.49 -1.07 28.39
N GLU A 237 -13.66 -0.96 27.75
CA GLU A 237 -14.38 -2.08 27.14
C GLU A 237 -14.78 -1.74 25.69
N PRO A 238 -14.85 -2.71 24.76
CA PRO A 238 -15.29 -2.44 23.41
C PRO A 238 -16.77 -2.08 23.36
N PHE A 239 -17.15 -1.19 22.44
CA PHE A 239 -18.55 -0.94 22.11
C PHE A 239 -18.88 -1.44 20.71
N THR A 240 -20.05 -2.02 20.57
CA THR A 240 -20.54 -2.60 19.30
C THR A 240 -21.69 -1.79 18.71
N THR A 241 -22.23 -0.81 19.45
CA THR A 241 -23.35 0.02 19.03
C THR A 241 -23.17 1.44 19.54
N VAL A 242 -23.70 2.40 18.81
CA VAL A 242 -23.83 3.80 19.26
C VAL A 242 -25.29 4.08 19.67
N PRO A 243 -25.55 5.07 20.54
CA PRO A 243 -26.91 5.51 20.84
C PRO A 243 -27.66 5.92 19.58
N ARG A 244 -28.96 5.61 19.48
CA ARG A 244 -29.76 5.94 18.28
C ARG A 244 -29.81 7.44 17.98
N GLU A 245 -29.85 8.26 19.02
CA GLU A 245 -29.86 9.72 18.90
C GLU A 245 -28.51 10.25 18.37
N ALA A 246 -27.42 9.49 18.57
CA ALA A 246 -26.09 9.84 18.07
C ALA A 246 -25.95 9.60 16.57
N GLY A 247 -26.46 8.47 16.06
CA GLY A 247 -26.49 8.13 14.64
C GLY A 247 -27.67 8.81 13.93
N SER A 248 -27.78 10.14 14.06
CA SER A 248 -28.82 10.92 13.39
C SER A 248 -28.58 10.97 11.87
N GLY A 249 -29.68 11.14 11.10
CA GLY A 249 -29.58 11.39 9.67
C GLY A 249 -28.86 12.69 9.35
N ILE A 250 -28.48 12.87 8.08
CA ILE A 250 -27.73 14.04 7.58
C ILE A 250 -28.40 15.35 7.95
N GLY A 251 -29.74 15.46 7.81
CA GLY A 251 -30.47 16.68 8.17
C GLY A 251 -30.28 17.07 9.63
N ALA A 252 -30.46 16.14 10.56
CA ALA A 252 -30.32 16.43 11.99
C ALA A 252 -28.86 16.76 12.38
N ALA A 253 -27.86 16.16 11.70
CA ALA A 253 -26.46 16.49 11.92
C ALA A 253 -26.13 17.92 11.44
N LEU A 254 -26.71 18.35 10.34
CA LEU A 254 -26.59 19.73 9.83
C LEU A 254 -27.28 20.74 10.77
N ASP A 255 -28.46 20.42 11.32
CA ASP A 255 -29.14 21.26 12.32
C ASP A 255 -28.27 21.45 13.57
N GLN A 256 -27.67 20.38 14.09
CA GLN A 256 -26.74 20.46 15.23
C GLN A 256 -25.53 21.33 14.92
N TYR A 257 -24.97 21.25 13.70
CA TYR A 257 -23.89 22.11 13.25
C TYR A 257 -24.33 23.58 13.16
N ALA A 258 -25.50 23.84 12.60
CA ALA A 258 -26.04 25.20 12.50
C ALA A 258 -26.25 25.84 13.88
N ASP A 259 -26.75 25.08 14.85
CA ASP A 259 -26.90 25.55 16.25
C ASP A 259 -25.54 25.85 16.88
N ALA A 260 -24.55 24.98 16.67
CA ALA A 260 -23.19 25.20 17.16
C ALA A 260 -22.52 26.42 16.51
N LEU A 261 -22.72 26.62 15.22
CA LEU A 261 -22.21 27.76 14.45
C LEU A 261 -22.87 29.07 14.88
N ALA A 262 -24.17 29.02 15.19
CA ALA A 262 -24.88 30.20 15.73
C ALA A 262 -24.32 30.61 17.11
N ALA A 263 -23.85 29.63 17.90
CA ALA A 263 -23.20 29.91 19.18
C ALA A 263 -21.73 30.37 19.02
N ASP A 264 -20.97 29.77 18.09
CA ASP A 264 -19.56 30.07 17.82
C ASP A 264 -19.29 30.18 16.32
N PRO A 265 -19.34 31.38 15.71
CA PRO A 265 -19.20 31.59 14.26
C PRO A 265 -17.83 31.22 13.69
N TRP A 266 -16.83 31.05 14.52
CA TRP A 266 -15.46 30.73 14.12
C TRP A 266 -15.12 29.22 14.15
N LEU A 267 -16.08 28.35 14.45
CA LEU A 267 -15.87 26.91 14.38
C LEU A 267 -15.31 26.52 13.02
N SER A 268 -14.18 25.82 13.01
CA SER A 268 -13.52 25.33 11.79
C SER A 268 -13.80 23.84 11.49
N ALA A 269 -14.25 23.10 12.48
CA ALA A 269 -14.61 21.70 12.37
C ALA A 269 -15.68 21.35 13.40
N TRP A 270 -16.61 20.47 13.00
CA TRP A 270 -17.69 19.95 13.86
C TRP A 270 -17.74 18.42 13.75
N PRO A 271 -17.79 17.67 14.84
CA PRO A 271 -17.91 16.22 14.79
C PRO A 271 -19.35 15.81 14.39
N MET A 272 -19.44 14.84 13.50
CA MET A 272 -20.70 14.24 13.10
C MET A 272 -20.59 12.71 13.23
N LEU A 273 -21.66 12.10 13.72
CA LEU A 273 -21.88 10.65 13.70
C LEU A 273 -23.11 10.39 12.84
N LEU A 274 -22.86 9.89 11.61
CA LEU A 274 -23.92 9.66 10.63
C LEU A 274 -24.25 8.17 10.60
N GLY A 275 -25.48 7.82 10.98
CA GLY A 275 -25.99 6.46 10.91
C GLY A 275 -26.53 6.12 9.53
N ASP A 276 -26.42 4.85 9.16
CA ASP A 276 -26.99 4.29 7.93
C ASP A 276 -26.62 5.07 6.65
N VAL A 277 -25.34 5.48 6.49
CA VAL A 277 -24.89 6.20 5.29
C VAL A 277 -24.04 5.31 4.37
N VAL A 278 -24.10 5.59 3.07
CA VAL A 278 -23.39 4.87 2.02
C VAL A 278 -22.41 5.83 1.33
N PRO A 279 -21.12 5.49 1.17
CA PRO A 279 -20.18 6.27 0.36
C PRO A 279 -20.48 6.08 -1.12
N VAL A 280 -20.71 7.19 -1.83
CA VAL A 280 -21.12 7.22 -3.24
C VAL A 280 -20.26 8.18 -4.06
N PRO A 281 -20.05 7.93 -5.35
CA PRO A 281 -19.46 8.93 -6.25
C PRO A 281 -20.48 10.03 -6.50
N GLY A 282 -20.02 11.29 -6.52
CA GLY A 282 -20.81 12.45 -6.91
C GLY A 282 -20.17 13.20 -8.08
N GLU A 283 -20.83 14.20 -8.61
CA GLU A 283 -20.32 14.99 -9.76
C GLU A 283 -18.97 15.68 -9.49
N ARG A 284 -18.67 15.98 -8.22
CA ARG A 284 -17.49 16.77 -7.81
C ARG A 284 -16.54 16.03 -6.87
N GLY A 285 -16.68 14.73 -6.75
CA GLY A 285 -15.93 13.89 -5.82
C GLY A 285 -16.85 12.92 -5.08
N TRP A 286 -16.41 12.43 -3.95
CA TRP A 286 -17.14 11.45 -3.16
C TRP A 286 -18.09 12.10 -2.16
N GLN A 287 -19.14 11.41 -1.81
CA GLN A 287 -20.20 11.85 -0.88
C GLN A 287 -20.55 10.70 0.07
N LEU A 288 -21.12 11.05 1.24
CA LEU A 288 -21.91 10.12 2.07
C LEU A 288 -23.38 10.39 1.85
N ALA A 289 -24.14 9.41 1.41
CA ALA A 289 -25.55 9.50 1.14
C ALA A 289 -26.39 8.68 2.11
N GLU A 290 -27.61 9.14 2.44
CA GLU A 290 -28.61 8.31 3.10
C GLU A 290 -29.08 7.18 2.18
N PRO A 291 -29.63 6.06 2.73
CA PRO A 291 -30.00 4.88 1.94
C PRO A 291 -31.09 5.10 0.88
N ASP A 292 -31.82 6.19 0.95
CA ASP A 292 -32.82 6.57 -0.05
C ASP A 292 -32.25 7.56 -1.12
N GLY A 293 -30.99 7.96 -1.00
CA GLY A 293 -30.31 8.88 -1.90
C GLY A 293 -30.80 10.33 -1.85
N ARG A 294 -31.72 10.68 -0.94
CA ARG A 294 -32.34 12.01 -0.88
C ARG A 294 -31.46 13.05 -0.21
N ALA A 295 -30.54 12.61 0.63
CA ALA A 295 -29.59 13.47 1.31
C ALA A 295 -28.18 12.92 1.17
N ALA A 296 -27.23 13.75 0.72
CA ALA A 296 -25.83 13.42 0.61
C ALA A 296 -24.95 14.61 1.00
N LEU A 297 -23.82 14.34 1.65
CA LEU A 297 -22.82 15.34 2.00
C LEU A 297 -21.47 15.05 1.32
N PRO A 298 -20.77 16.07 0.79
CA PRO A 298 -19.50 15.88 0.14
C PRO A 298 -18.41 15.46 1.12
N LEU A 299 -17.53 14.56 0.68
CA LEU A 299 -16.29 14.23 1.37
C LEU A 299 -15.19 15.24 1.00
N ALA A 300 -14.40 15.65 1.97
CA ALA A 300 -13.23 16.52 1.78
C ALA A 300 -12.00 15.72 1.33
N THR A 301 -12.16 14.80 0.38
CA THR A 301 -11.10 13.97 -0.18
C THR A 301 -11.02 14.16 -1.69
N VAL A 302 -9.79 14.28 -2.24
CA VAL A 302 -9.56 14.34 -3.69
C VAL A 302 -9.56 12.91 -4.27
N GLU A 303 -8.99 11.98 -3.54
CA GLU A 303 -8.92 10.57 -3.92
C GLU A 303 -10.12 9.79 -3.37
N PRO A 304 -10.54 8.72 -4.04
CA PRO A 304 -11.58 7.85 -3.53
C PRO A 304 -11.22 7.30 -2.14
N PRO A 305 -12.15 7.28 -1.18
CA PRO A 305 -11.90 6.79 0.18
C PRO A 305 -11.95 5.25 0.22
N TRP A 306 -10.94 4.58 -0.33
CA TRP A 306 -10.95 3.15 -0.60
C TRP A 306 -11.17 2.28 0.63
N GLU A 307 -10.62 2.66 1.81
CA GLU A 307 -10.85 1.96 3.07
C GLU A 307 -12.33 2.03 3.47
N LEU A 308 -12.93 3.21 3.38
CA LEU A 308 -14.35 3.43 3.67
C LEU A 308 -15.24 2.67 2.68
N LEU A 309 -14.90 2.71 1.38
CA LEU A 309 -15.59 1.94 0.33
C LEU A 309 -15.44 0.43 0.57
N GLY A 310 -14.27 -0.01 1.00
CA GLY A 310 -14.01 -1.40 1.37
C GLY A 310 -14.92 -1.86 2.50
N VAL A 311 -15.00 -1.13 3.59
CA VAL A 311 -15.85 -1.48 4.73
C VAL A 311 -17.34 -1.44 4.36
N SER A 312 -17.80 -0.39 3.67
CA SER A 312 -19.19 -0.26 3.26
C SER A 312 -19.61 -1.29 2.20
N GLY A 313 -18.82 -1.41 1.11
CA GLY A 313 -19.21 -2.22 -0.06
C GLY A 313 -20.55 -1.83 -0.67
N GLY A 314 -20.97 -0.59 -0.54
CA GLY A 314 -22.29 -0.12 -0.96
C GLY A 314 -23.42 -0.41 0.02
N HIS A 315 -23.14 -1.07 1.16
CA HIS A 315 -24.11 -1.25 2.25
C HIS A 315 -24.08 -0.05 3.21
N PRO A 316 -25.21 0.26 3.88
CA PRO A 316 -25.26 1.31 4.88
C PRO A 316 -24.35 1.01 6.08
N VAL A 317 -23.59 2.02 6.53
CA VAL A 317 -22.68 1.96 7.67
C VAL A 317 -22.82 3.22 8.54
N THR A 318 -22.35 3.14 9.79
CA THR A 318 -22.30 4.31 10.67
C THR A 318 -20.90 4.93 10.59
N VAL A 319 -20.81 6.20 10.19
CA VAL A 319 -19.54 6.91 9.98
C VAL A 319 -19.39 8.03 11.01
N THR A 320 -18.23 8.06 11.67
CA THR A 320 -17.78 9.24 12.40
C THR A 320 -16.90 10.10 11.48
N ALA A 321 -17.20 11.40 11.41
CA ALA A 321 -16.46 12.33 10.56
C ALA A 321 -16.31 13.70 11.21
N GLU A 322 -15.35 14.50 10.76
CA GLU A 322 -15.28 15.95 11.01
C GLU A 322 -15.93 16.70 9.83
N TRP A 323 -16.97 17.47 10.08
CA TRP A 323 -17.49 18.42 9.11
C TRP A 323 -16.63 19.67 9.10
N THR A 324 -16.10 20.04 7.95
CA THR A 324 -15.24 21.19 7.73
C THR A 324 -15.78 22.09 6.62
N ASP A 325 -15.19 23.24 6.39
CA ASP A 325 -15.53 24.12 5.26
C ASP A 325 -15.35 23.41 3.90
N SER A 326 -14.51 22.36 3.82
CA SER A 326 -14.26 21.56 2.61
C SER A 326 -15.14 20.30 2.49
N GLY A 327 -15.98 20.00 3.46
CA GLY A 327 -16.79 18.79 3.52
C GLY A 327 -16.47 17.88 4.68
N LEU A 328 -16.97 16.64 4.63
CA LEU A 328 -16.75 15.62 5.64
C LEU A 328 -15.35 14.99 5.52
N LEU A 329 -14.64 14.91 6.62
CA LEU A 329 -13.41 14.13 6.76
C LEU A 329 -13.74 12.87 7.56
N PRO A 330 -13.86 11.70 6.92
CA PRO A 330 -14.10 10.44 7.61
C PRO A 330 -12.99 10.12 8.62
N LEU A 331 -13.35 9.60 9.78
CA LEU A 331 -12.42 9.19 10.84
C LEU A 331 -12.52 7.70 11.12
N SER A 332 -13.73 7.19 11.32
CA SER A 332 -13.98 5.78 11.58
C SER A 332 -15.33 5.33 11.04
N VAL A 333 -15.45 4.03 10.89
CA VAL A 333 -16.70 3.35 10.51
C VAL A 333 -17.02 2.29 11.55
N LEU A 334 -18.26 2.31 12.03
CA LEU A 334 -18.84 1.21 12.79
C LEU A 334 -19.67 0.33 11.83
N ALA A 335 -19.20 -0.86 11.59
CA ALA A 335 -19.86 -1.87 10.77
C ALA A 335 -19.78 -3.23 11.47
N SER A 336 -20.84 -4.03 11.42
CA SER A 336 -20.89 -5.37 12.02
C SER A 336 -20.45 -5.43 13.51
N GLY A 337 -20.66 -4.33 14.25
CA GLY A 337 -20.27 -4.23 15.67
C GLY A 337 -18.78 -3.98 15.92
N GLU A 338 -18.01 -3.64 14.90
CA GLU A 338 -16.59 -3.29 15.01
C GLU A 338 -16.34 -1.87 14.48
N VAL A 339 -15.47 -1.11 15.18
CA VAL A 339 -15.04 0.23 14.76
C VAL A 339 -13.71 0.14 14.05
N THR A 340 -13.70 0.56 12.79
CA THR A 340 -12.53 0.54 11.92
C THR A 340 -12.05 1.97 11.64
N ASP A 341 -10.74 2.19 11.74
CA ASP A 341 -10.09 3.45 11.34
C ASP A 341 -10.11 3.58 9.80
N VAL A 342 -10.66 4.68 9.30
CA VAL A 342 -10.69 5.02 7.86
C VAL A 342 -10.21 6.46 7.62
N ALA A 343 -9.49 7.03 8.59
CA ALA A 343 -8.95 8.39 8.50
C ALA A 343 -7.88 8.47 7.39
N ALA A 344 -8.31 8.84 6.20
CA ALA A 344 -7.40 9.13 5.10
C ALA A 344 -6.47 10.31 5.43
N ALA A 345 -5.27 10.33 4.88
CA ALA A 345 -4.44 11.54 4.88
C ALA A 345 -5.24 12.68 4.24
N ALA A 346 -5.30 13.85 4.89
CA ALA A 346 -6.05 14.98 4.38
C ALA A 346 -5.43 15.45 3.06
N SER A 347 -6.10 15.16 1.97
CA SER A 347 -5.67 15.53 0.62
C SER A 347 -6.57 16.64 0.12
N GLY A 348 -6.21 17.89 0.32
CA GLY A 348 -6.74 19.05 -0.36
C GLY A 348 -8.27 19.32 -0.26
N PRO A 349 -8.74 20.42 -0.82
CA PRO A 349 -10.16 20.76 -0.84
C PRO A 349 -10.90 19.94 -1.89
N GLY A 350 -11.62 18.89 -1.45
CA GLY A 350 -12.48 18.09 -2.31
C GLY A 350 -13.92 18.59 -2.43
N GLY A 351 -14.39 19.35 -1.45
CA GLY A 351 -15.76 19.86 -1.39
C GLY A 351 -15.90 21.32 -1.77
N ARG A 352 -17.15 21.77 -1.91
CA ARG A 352 -17.48 23.19 -2.11
C ARG A 352 -17.51 23.86 -0.74
N GLU A 353 -16.58 24.77 -0.49
CA GLU A 353 -16.68 25.66 0.67
C GLU A 353 -17.95 26.52 0.55
N ALA A 354 -18.71 26.62 1.64
CA ALA A 354 -19.80 27.59 1.77
C ALA A 354 -19.15 28.97 2.00
N LEU A 355 -18.91 29.70 0.94
CA LEU A 355 -18.22 30.99 0.91
C LEU A 355 -19.21 32.14 0.69
N ALA A 356 -18.77 33.38 0.98
CA ALA A 356 -19.50 34.58 0.63
C ALA A 356 -19.87 34.61 -0.86
N SER A 357 -20.94 35.29 -1.19
CA SER A 357 -21.45 35.41 -2.57
C SER A 357 -20.40 35.88 -3.57
N ALA A 358 -20.51 35.44 -4.81
CA ALA A 358 -19.59 35.82 -5.88
C ALA A 358 -19.61 37.35 -6.13
N GLU A 359 -20.74 38.00 -5.88
CA GLU A 359 -20.91 39.44 -6.00
C GLU A 359 -20.11 40.22 -4.96
N LEU A 360 -20.10 39.78 -3.69
CA LEU A 360 -19.25 40.33 -2.64
C LEU A 360 -17.77 40.11 -2.95
N ALA A 361 -17.40 38.92 -3.39
CA ALA A 361 -16.03 38.61 -3.79
C ALA A 361 -15.56 39.47 -4.99
N SER A 362 -16.44 39.74 -5.95
CA SER A 362 -16.17 40.65 -7.07
C SER A 362 -15.97 42.09 -6.61
N ALA A 363 -16.75 42.56 -5.61
CA ALA A 363 -16.54 43.88 -5.03
C ALA A 363 -15.21 43.95 -4.27
N ALA A 364 -14.86 42.91 -3.51
CA ALA A 364 -13.58 42.79 -2.81
C ALA A 364 -12.41 42.77 -3.79
N LEU A 365 -12.54 42.06 -4.92
CA LEU A 365 -11.51 41.96 -5.93
C LEU A 365 -11.18 43.30 -6.59
N LEU A 366 -12.23 44.08 -6.94
CA LEU A 366 -12.12 45.39 -7.59
C LEU A 366 -11.75 46.50 -6.61
N GLY A 367 -12.11 46.36 -5.35
CA GLY A 367 -11.97 47.34 -4.28
C GLY A 367 -13.20 48.23 -4.10
N THR A 368 -13.58 48.48 -2.83
CA THR A 368 -14.76 49.28 -2.47
C THR A 368 -14.63 50.74 -2.90
N ALA A 369 -13.44 51.25 -3.12
CA ALA A 369 -13.20 52.57 -3.71
C ALA A 369 -13.75 52.71 -5.15
N ARG A 370 -13.88 51.58 -5.88
CA ARG A 370 -14.36 51.54 -7.28
C ARG A 370 -15.75 50.90 -7.40
N ARG A 371 -16.08 49.96 -6.55
CA ARG A 371 -17.34 49.25 -6.57
C ARG A 371 -17.90 49.12 -5.14
N PRO A 372 -19.02 49.80 -4.85
CA PRO A 372 -19.66 49.69 -3.52
C PRO A 372 -20.13 48.25 -3.25
N PRO A 373 -20.27 47.84 -2.00
CA PRO A 373 -20.75 46.51 -1.65
C PRO A 373 -22.15 46.24 -2.23
N PRO A 374 -22.40 45.11 -2.92
CA PRO A 374 -23.68 44.80 -3.54
C PRO A 374 -24.67 44.20 -2.52
N THR A 375 -25.24 45.03 -1.66
CA THR A 375 -26.17 44.57 -0.60
C THR A 375 -27.50 43.98 -1.12
N GLY A 376 -27.89 44.35 -2.36
CA GLY A 376 -29.13 43.87 -2.99
C GLY A 376 -29.11 42.40 -3.44
N ALA A 377 -27.95 41.76 -3.46
CA ALA A 377 -27.79 40.32 -3.82
C ALA A 377 -27.84 39.39 -2.61
N LEU A 378 -27.90 39.93 -1.39
CA LEU A 378 -27.92 39.16 -0.15
C LEU A 378 -29.29 38.58 0.13
N THR A 379 -29.35 37.44 0.88
CA THR A 379 -30.62 36.88 1.36
C THR A 379 -31.33 37.89 2.27
N SER A 380 -32.66 37.85 2.33
CA SER A 380 -33.44 38.82 3.10
C SER A 380 -33.02 38.91 4.57
N ALA A 381 -32.62 37.81 5.20
CA ALA A 381 -32.17 37.76 6.58
C ALA A 381 -30.81 38.51 6.73
N VAL A 382 -29.85 38.24 5.83
CA VAL A 382 -28.54 38.91 5.82
C VAL A 382 -28.70 40.37 5.47
N ALA A 383 -29.47 40.70 4.45
CA ALA A 383 -29.74 42.09 4.06
C ALA A 383 -30.30 42.93 5.21
N ALA A 384 -31.32 42.43 5.93
CA ALA A 384 -31.89 43.09 7.11
C ALA A 384 -30.88 43.29 8.26
N ALA A 385 -29.86 42.46 8.37
CA ALA A 385 -28.77 42.62 9.32
C ALA A 385 -27.77 43.70 8.82
N VAL A 386 -27.42 43.66 7.55
CA VAL A 386 -26.49 44.61 6.88
C VAL A 386 -27.03 46.05 6.93
N ASP A 387 -28.33 46.25 6.76
CA ASP A 387 -28.96 47.58 6.82
C ASP A 387 -28.77 48.32 8.16
N ARG A 388 -28.27 47.62 9.19
CA ARG A 388 -27.96 48.16 10.53
C ARG A 388 -26.49 48.49 10.72
N LEU A 389 -25.62 48.20 9.74
CA LEU A 389 -24.18 48.40 9.82
C LEU A 389 -23.74 49.82 9.56
N ASP A 390 -22.47 50.12 9.88
CA ASP A 390 -21.83 51.42 9.71
C ASP A 390 -21.68 51.77 8.21
N ASN A 391 -21.39 53.04 7.93
CA ASN A 391 -21.36 53.59 6.57
C ASN A 391 -20.01 53.52 5.82
N ASP A 392 -18.92 52.98 6.42
CA ASP A 392 -17.66 52.76 5.67
C ASP A 392 -17.82 51.56 4.73
N PRO A 393 -17.74 51.76 3.39
CA PRO A 393 -17.94 50.67 2.43
C PRO A 393 -17.01 49.47 2.60
N ALA A 394 -15.79 49.68 3.12
CA ALA A 394 -14.85 48.55 3.36
C ALA A 394 -15.29 47.69 4.54
N LEU A 395 -15.74 48.33 5.63
CA LEU A 395 -16.28 47.61 6.80
C LEU A 395 -17.61 46.95 6.46
N VAL A 396 -18.53 47.64 5.78
CA VAL A 396 -19.77 47.05 5.28
C VAL A 396 -19.52 45.80 4.42
N LEU A 397 -18.50 45.83 3.54
CA LEU A 397 -18.15 44.66 2.75
C LEU A 397 -17.67 43.46 3.61
N LEU A 398 -16.78 43.69 4.58
CA LEU A 398 -16.27 42.66 5.48
C LEU A 398 -17.37 42.09 6.38
N GLU A 399 -18.22 42.96 6.96
CA GLU A 399 -19.34 42.53 7.81
C GLU A 399 -20.42 41.76 7.01
N SER A 400 -20.76 42.30 5.80
CA SER A 400 -21.66 41.57 4.87
C SER A 400 -21.14 40.22 4.51
N ALA A 401 -19.84 40.08 4.20
CA ALA A 401 -19.23 38.80 3.88
C ALA A 401 -19.20 37.86 5.08
N ALA A 402 -18.94 38.38 6.30
CA ALA A 402 -18.98 37.59 7.53
C ALA A 402 -20.38 37.00 7.81
N LEU A 403 -21.41 37.83 7.65
CA LEU A 403 -22.81 37.41 7.83
C LEU A 403 -23.26 36.44 6.75
N ASP A 404 -22.94 36.72 5.49
CA ASP A 404 -23.29 35.90 4.32
C ASP A 404 -22.64 34.52 4.42
N THR A 405 -21.35 34.46 4.78
CA THR A 405 -20.64 33.21 5.00
C THR A 405 -21.20 32.41 6.17
N ALA A 406 -21.49 33.04 7.32
CA ALA A 406 -22.09 32.37 8.45
C ALA A 406 -23.47 31.79 8.10
N PHE A 407 -24.27 32.55 7.33
CA PHE A 407 -25.58 32.10 6.85
C PHE A 407 -25.44 30.93 5.87
N ALA A 408 -24.49 31.01 4.92
CA ALA A 408 -24.24 29.97 3.93
C ALA A 408 -23.74 28.68 4.61
N ARG A 409 -22.85 28.76 5.59
CA ARG A 409 -22.32 27.63 6.36
C ARG A 409 -23.40 26.94 7.22
N GLY A 410 -24.24 27.73 7.90
CA GLY A 410 -25.36 27.21 8.68
C GLY A 410 -26.55 26.73 7.85
N GLY A 411 -26.69 27.20 6.60
CA GLY A 411 -27.75 26.86 5.67
C GLY A 411 -27.36 25.83 4.59
N VAL A 412 -26.32 25.03 4.81
CA VAL A 412 -25.96 23.97 3.87
C VAL A 412 -27.09 22.98 3.73
N LEU A 413 -27.50 22.75 2.49
CA LEU A 413 -28.49 21.74 2.14
C LEU A 413 -27.79 20.50 1.56
N PRO A 414 -28.27 19.28 1.88
CA PRO A 414 -27.72 18.07 1.32
C PRO A 414 -28.03 17.97 -0.18
N ASP A 415 -27.13 17.36 -0.93
CA ASP A 415 -27.32 17.00 -2.33
C ASP A 415 -28.15 15.70 -2.45
N HIS A 416 -28.58 15.37 -3.69
CA HIS A 416 -29.11 14.04 -4.02
C HIS A 416 -27.99 13.17 -4.60
N ALA A 417 -28.06 11.86 -4.38
CA ALA A 417 -27.07 10.94 -4.89
C ALA A 417 -27.71 9.62 -5.36
N GLU A 418 -27.10 9.01 -6.38
CA GLU A 418 -27.44 7.66 -6.82
C GLU A 418 -26.62 6.64 -6.01
N LEU A 419 -27.29 5.63 -5.48
CA LEU A 419 -26.63 4.58 -4.71
C LEU A 419 -26.03 3.52 -5.64
N PRO A 420 -24.81 3.04 -5.38
CA PRO A 420 -24.26 1.91 -6.10
C PRO A 420 -24.98 0.60 -5.72
N GLU A 421 -25.01 -0.36 -6.65
CA GLU A 421 -25.38 -1.72 -6.28
C GLU A 421 -24.39 -2.26 -5.23
N PRO A 422 -24.89 -2.80 -4.10
CA PRO A 422 -24.02 -3.28 -3.03
C PRO A 422 -23.26 -4.54 -3.44
N ALA A 423 -22.13 -4.78 -2.79
CA ALA A 423 -21.35 -6.01 -2.97
C ALA A 423 -22.13 -7.22 -2.44
N ASP A 424 -21.95 -8.36 -3.11
CA ASP A 424 -22.47 -9.63 -2.62
C ASP A 424 -21.85 -10.01 -1.27
N ASP A 425 -22.62 -10.71 -0.44
CA ASP A 425 -22.13 -11.28 0.82
C ASP A 425 -21.05 -12.33 0.55
N ASP A 426 -20.01 -12.33 1.39
CA ASP A 426 -18.98 -13.38 1.39
C ASP A 426 -19.17 -14.26 2.64
N PRO A 427 -19.65 -15.52 2.50
CA PRO A 427 -19.94 -16.39 3.62
C PRO A 427 -18.71 -16.97 4.31
N ARG A 428 -17.51 -16.76 3.76
CA ARG A 428 -16.27 -17.28 4.32
C ARG A 428 -15.92 -16.63 5.67
N ALA A 429 -15.20 -17.39 6.51
CA ALA A 429 -14.76 -16.88 7.80
C ALA A 429 -13.73 -15.74 7.61
N LEU A 430 -13.81 -14.73 8.48
CA LEU A 430 -12.80 -13.68 8.56
C LEU A 430 -11.47 -14.26 9.07
N LEU A 431 -10.36 -13.69 8.59
CA LEU A 431 -9.06 -13.92 9.19
C LEU A 431 -9.10 -13.66 10.71
N PRO A 432 -8.46 -14.50 11.55
CA PRO A 432 -8.24 -14.18 12.94
C PRO A 432 -7.59 -12.80 13.08
N ARG A 433 -7.95 -12.05 14.12
CA ARG A 433 -7.49 -10.66 14.31
C ARG A 433 -5.96 -10.52 14.27
N ALA A 434 -5.25 -11.41 14.99
CA ALA A 434 -3.78 -11.41 14.98
C ALA A 434 -3.20 -11.67 13.58
N ALA A 435 -3.81 -12.58 12.81
CA ALA A 435 -3.42 -12.87 11.44
C ALA A 435 -3.69 -11.69 10.49
N ALA A 436 -4.78 -10.95 10.69
CA ALA A 436 -5.10 -9.74 9.90
C ALA A 436 -4.11 -8.59 10.19
N GLU A 437 -3.76 -8.38 11.47
CA GLU A 437 -2.73 -7.43 11.88
C GLU A 437 -1.35 -7.81 11.29
N ARG A 438 -1.02 -9.10 11.30
CA ARG A 438 0.20 -9.65 10.67
C ARG A 438 0.21 -9.42 9.16
N LEU A 439 -0.88 -9.72 8.47
CA LEU A 439 -1.01 -9.47 7.03
C LEU A 439 -0.77 -7.99 6.68
N THR A 440 -1.37 -7.08 7.44
CA THR A 440 -1.17 -5.65 7.27
C THR A 440 0.31 -5.26 7.40
N GLN A 441 1.01 -5.83 8.38
CA GLN A 441 2.44 -5.61 8.56
C GLN A 441 3.26 -6.17 7.40
N LEU A 442 3.00 -7.43 6.99
CA LEU A 442 3.71 -8.09 5.89
C LEU A 442 3.57 -7.32 4.56
N LEU A 443 2.38 -6.78 4.28
CA LEU A 443 2.12 -5.96 3.10
C LEU A 443 2.85 -4.61 3.17
N ARG A 444 2.76 -3.92 4.30
CA ARG A 444 3.41 -2.61 4.53
C ARG A 444 4.93 -2.70 4.37
N ASP A 445 5.54 -3.73 4.99
CA ASP A 445 6.99 -3.92 5.01
C ASP A 445 7.49 -4.61 3.73
N ARG A 446 6.60 -4.99 2.81
CA ARG A 446 6.90 -5.82 1.62
C ARG A 446 7.73 -7.03 2.00
N SER A 447 7.30 -7.72 3.04
CA SER A 447 8.05 -8.80 3.66
C SER A 447 8.19 -10.00 2.72
N HIS A 448 9.38 -10.55 2.66
CA HIS A 448 9.66 -11.78 1.92
C HIS A 448 9.02 -13.04 2.56
N PHE A 449 8.39 -12.91 3.73
CA PHE A 449 7.61 -13.99 4.35
C PHE A 449 6.16 -14.05 3.85
N LEU A 450 5.70 -13.04 3.13
CA LEU A 450 4.32 -12.98 2.62
C LEU A 450 3.91 -14.21 1.80
N PRO A 451 4.73 -14.74 0.87
CA PRO A 451 4.36 -15.95 0.12
C PRO A 451 4.14 -17.19 1.00
N GLU A 452 4.99 -17.39 2.04
CA GLU A 452 4.85 -18.49 2.99
C GLU A 452 3.56 -18.36 3.81
N TRP A 453 3.30 -17.14 4.30
CA TRP A 453 2.09 -16.85 5.08
C TRP A 453 0.82 -17.08 4.24
N LEU A 454 0.79 -16.60 2.98
CA LEU A 454 -0.32 -16.81 2.07
C LEU A 454 -0.54 -18.30 1.75
N GLY A 455 0.54 -19.06 1.56
CA GLY A 455 0.48 -20.50 1.37
C GLY A 455 -0.10 -21.24 2.57
N ALA A 456 0.22 -20.80 3.79
CA ALA A 456 -0.30 -21.37 5.02
C ALA A 456 -1.78 -20.98 5.28
N ALA A 457 -2.19 -19.78 4.88
CA ALA A 457 -3.58 -19.32 5.01
C ALA A 457 -4.54 -19.97 4.00
N ALA A 458 -4.04 -20.38 2.82
CA ALA A 458 -4.87 -20.87 1.71
C ALA A 458 -5.80 -22.05 2.06
N PRO A 459 -5.40 -23.07 2.85
CA PRO A 459 -6.27 -24.20 3.19
C PRO A 459 -7.50 -23.84 4.00
N SER A 460 -7.43 -22.76 4.81
CA SER A 460 -8.52 -22.33 5.69
C SER A 460 -9.58 -21.48 4.99
N ASP A 461 -9.34 -21.09 3.74
CA ASP A 461 -10.24 -20.30 2.88
C ASP A 461 -10.82 -19.04 3.56
N TYR A 462 -9.99 -18.36 4.33
CA TYR A 462 -10.37 -17.10 4.97
C TYR A 462 -10.61 -15.98 3.96
N ARG A 463 -11.45 -15.00 4.36
CA ARG A 463 -11.48 -13.67 3.75
C ARG A 463 -10.78 -12.66 4.65
N ALA A 464 -10.14 -11.67 4.06
CA ALA A 464 -9.54 -10.56 4.80
C ALA A 464 -10.61 -9.61 5.35
N PRO A 465 -10.32 -8.84 6.43
CA PRO A 465 -11.15 -7.71 6.82
C PRO A 465 -11.34 -6.74 5.65
N ASP A 466 -12.56 -6.27 5.49
CA ASP A 466 -12.98 -5.48 4.32
C ASP A 466 -12.14 -4.19 4.13
N VAL A 467 -11.65 -3.60 5.21
CA VAL A 467 -10.74 -2.43 5.18
C VAL A 467 -9.42 -2.70 4.45
N LEU A 468 -8.95 -3.94 4.44
CA LEU A 468 -7.69 -4.32 3.80
C LEU A 468 -7.84 -4.57 2.29
N CYS A 469 -9.07 -4.70 1.77
CA CYS A 469 -9.29 -5.08 0.38
C CYS A 469 -8.59 -4.14 -0.62
N ALA A 470 -8.61 -2.83 -0.40
CA ALA A 470 -7.92 -1.87 -1.26
C ALA A 470 -6.40 -2.10 -1.27
N GLN A 471 -5.79 -2.29 -0.10
CA GLN A 471 -4.35 -2.57 0.02
C GLN A 471 -3.97 -3.91 -0.63
N LEU A 472 -4.82 -4.94 -0.52
CA LEU A 472 -4.61 -6.22 -1.18
C LEU A 472 -4.63 -6.08 -2.70
N LEU A 473 -5.56 -5.29 -3.24
CA LEU A 473 -5.66 -5.03 -4.68
C LEU A 473 -4.45 -4.26 -5.22
N ASP A 474 -4.02 -3.21 -4.52
CA ASP A 474 -2.80 -2.46 -4.89
C ASP A 474 -1.56 -3.35 -4.91
N PHE A 475 -1.41 -4.18 -3.89
CA PHE A 475 -0.29 -5.11 -3.81
C PHE A 475 -0.35 -6.16 -4.93
N ALA A 476 -1.52 -6.74 -5.18
CA ALA A 476 -1.76 -7.72 -6.23
C ALA A 476 -1.51 -7.17 -7.64
N ALA A 477 -1.77 -5.89 -7.89
CA ALA A 477 -1.50 -5.23 -9.16
C ALA A 477 -0.01 -5.23 -9.49
N GLY A 478 0.86 -5.01 -8.48
CA GLY A 478 2.31 -4.95 -8.64
C GLY A 478 3.06 -6.29 -8.54
N HIS A 479 2.43 -7.35 -8.00
CA HIS A 479 3.13 -8.60 -7.64
C HIS A 479 2.39 -9.83 -8.18
N ALA A 480 2.82 -10.28 -9.37
CA ALA A 480 2.16 -11.38 -10.08
C ALA A 480 2.25 -12.74 -9.36
N ASP A 481 3.32 -12.96 -8.62
CA ASP A 481 3.64 -14.21 -7.89
C ASP A 481 2.71 -14.50 -6.70
N VAL A 482 2.15 -13.46 -6.08
CA VAL A 482 1.23 -13.56 -4.94
C VAL A 482 -0.18 -13.06 -5.26
N ARG A 483 -0.45 -12.71 -6.51
CA ARG A 483 -1.71 -12.10 -6.96
C ARG A 483 -2.93 -12.94 -6.63
N GLU A 484 -2.95 -14.20 -7.05
CA GLU A 484 -4.10 -15.07 -6.86
C GLU A 484 -4.48 -15.28 -5.39
N PRO A 485 -3.55 -15.62 -4.47
CA PRO A 485 -3.86 -15.71 -3.05
C PRO A 485 -4.39 -14.41 -2.43
N LEU A 486 -3.86 -13.26 -2.85
CA LEU A 486 -4.34 -11.96 -2.36
C LEU A 486 -5.76 -11.65 -2.84
N LEU A 487 -6.08 -11.92 -4.10
CA LEU A 487 -7.44 -11.75 -4.64
C LEU A 487 -8.43 -12.69 -4.00
N ARG A 488 -8.01 -13.92 -3.68
CA ARG A 488 -8.84 -14.87 -2.93
C ARG A 488 -9.17 -14.34 -1.54
N LEU A 489 -8.19 -13.78 -0.82
CA LEU A 489 -8.40 -13.13 0.48
C LEU A 489 -9.33 -11.90 0.37
N ALA A 490 -9.21 -11.10 -0.69
CA ALA A 490 -10.03 -9.93 -0.91
C ALA A 490 -11.52 -10.26 -1.21
N GLY A 491 -11.79 -11.43 -1.77
CA GLY A 491 -13.15 -11.99 -1.95
C GLY A 491 -14.10 -11.16 -2.80
N THR A 492 -15.40 -11.27 -2.49
CA THR A 492 -16.47 -10.53 -3.18
C THR A 492 -16.29 -9.02 -3.04
N ARG A 493 -15.85 -8.56 -1.87
CA ARG A 493 -15.58 -7.16 -1.58
C ARG A 493 -14.44 -6.59 -2.46
N GLY A 494 -13.34 -7.35 -2.60
CA GLY A 494 -12.24 -6.98 -3.49
C GLY A 494 -12.67 -6.89 -4.94
N ARG A 495 -13.52 -7.80 -5.41
CA ARG A 495 -14.10 -7.74 -6.76
C ARG A 495 -14.92 -6.47 -6.97
N TRP A 496 -15.84 -6.18 -6.05
CA TRP A 496 -16.68 -4.99 -6.09
C TRP A 496 -15.87 -3.69 -6.17
N LEU A 497 -14.78 -3.60 -5.40
CA LEU A 497 -13.84 -2.46 -5.48
C LEU A 497 -13.09 -2.42 -6.82
N ALA A 498 -12.63 -3.58 -7.32
CA ALA A 498 -11.87 -3.65 -8.56
C ALA A 498 -12.69 -3.21 -9.78
N GLU A 499 -14.01 -3.45 -9.80
CA GLU A 499 -14.94 -2.95 -10.82
C GLU A 499 -15.04 -1.42 -10.85
N ARG A 500 -14.69 -0.74 -9.77
CA ARG A 500 -14.83 0.71 -9.60
C ARG A 500 -13.52 1.49 -9.75
N HIS A 501 -12.40 0.78 -9.91
CA HIS A 501 -11.08 1.42 -10.07
C HIS A 501 -10.38 0.95 -11.35
N PRO A 502 -10.12 1.85 -12.33
CA PRO A 502 -9.54 1.46 -13.63
C PRO A 502 -8.22 0.69 -13.53
N ALA A 503 -7.35 1.02 -12.56
CA ALA A 503 -6.08 0.33 -12.36
C ALA A 503 -6.24 -1.12 -11.88
N TRP A 504 -7.38 -1.47 -11.26
CA TRP A 504 -7.67 -2.82 -10.75
C TRP A 504 -8.53 -3.65 -11.71
N HIS A 505 -9.09 -3.07 -12.79
CA HIS A 505 -9.94 -3.79 -13.75
C HIS A 505 -9.26 -5.06 -14.31
N SER A 506 -7.93 -5.00 -14.50
CA SER A 506 -7.18 -6.17 -14.97
C SER A 506 -7.18 -7.33 -13.96
N LEU A 507 -7.37 -7.05 -12.66
CA LEU A 507 -7.36 -8.04 -11.59
C LEU A 507 -8.65 -8.85 -11.54
N ILE A 508 -9.78 -8.31 -12.00
CA ILE A 508 -11.08 -8.99 -12.02
C ILE A 508 -10.97 -10.33 -12.76
N ARG A 509 -10.13 -10.38 -13.78
CA ARG A 509 -9.90 -11.57 -14.62
C ARG A 509 -9.16 -12.71 -13.92
N TYR A 510 -8.42 -12.39 -12.83
CA TYR A 510 -7.62 -13.37 -12.07
C TYR A 510 -8.34 -13.85 -10.80
N GLY A 511 -9.27 -13.08 -10.25
CA GLY A 511 -9.94 -13.34 -8.96
C GLY A 511 -11.20 -14.19 -9.05
N THR A 512 -11.65 -14.55 -10.23
CA THR A 512 -12.70 -15.54 -10.38
C THR A 512 -12.08 -16.93 -10.25
N ALA A 513 -12.51 -17.71 -9.28
CA ALA A 513 -12.59 -19.15 -9.47
C ALA A 513 -13.24 -19.34 -10.83
N ALA A 514 -12.43 -19.71 -11.84
CA ALA A 514 -12.72 -19.77 -13.26
C ALA A 514 -14.02 -19.03 -13.63
N PRO A 515 -14.01 -18.00 -14.48
CA PRO A 515 -15.27 -17.44 -14.95
C PRO A 515 -16.11 -18.65 -15.30
N GLU A 516 -17.32 -18.73 -14.75
CA GLU A 516 -18.31 -19.60 -15.34
C GLU A 516 -18.21 -19.24 -16.82
N ALA A 517 -17.82 -20.21 -17.66
CA ALA A 517 -17.60 -19.99 -19.07
C ALA A 517 -18.98 -19.81 -19.72
N SER A 518 -19.63 -18.74 -19.37
CA SER A 518 -20.96 -18.38 -19.83
C SER A 518 -20.90 -17.36 -20.96
N SER A 519 -19.74 -16.77 -21.30
CA SER A 519 -19.66 -16.07 -22.57
C SER A 519 -18.36 -16.43 -23.30
N ASP A 520 -18.51 -17.01 -24.49
CA ASP A 520 -17.44 -17.14 -25.50
C ASP A 520 -16.99 -15.76 -26.03
N ASP A 521 -17.47 -14.67 -25.48
CA ASP A 521 -17.26 -13.32 -25.99
C ASP A 521 -15.78 -12.91 -25.89
N ALA A 522 -15.09 -13.29 -24.80
CA ALA A 522 -13.65 -13.03 -24.67
C ALA A 522 -12.83 -13.78 -25.74
N TRP A 523 -13.30 -14.97 -26.15
CA TRP A 523 -12.70 -15.71 -27.26
C TRP A 523 -13.03 -15.10 -28.61
N ARG A 524 -14.31 -14.69 -28.83
CA ARG A 524 -14.80 -14.20 -30.12
C ARG A 524 -14.43 -12.77 -30.44
N PHE A 525 -14.44 -11.89 -29.42
CA PHE A 525 -14.34 -10.45 -29.58
C PHE A 525 -13.18 -9.82 -28.76
N GLY A 526 -12.50 -10.60 -27.93
CA GLY A 526 -11.43 -10.13 -27.05
C GLY A 526 -10.15 -9.75 -27.81
N GLN A 527 -9.33 -8.91 -27.18
CA GLN A 527 -7.97 -8.61 -27.65
C GLN A 527 -7.07 -9.87 -27.59
N PRO A 528 -5.94 -9.95 -28.30
CA PRO A 528 -5.05 -11.12 -28.32
C PRO A 528 -4.71 -11.67 -26.93
N ALA A 529 -4.35 -10.81 -25.99
CA ALA A 529 -4.05 -11.21 -24.62
C ALA A 529 -5.26 -11.80 -23.87
N GLU A 530 -6.48 -11.32 -24.16
CA GLU A 530 -7.73 -11.81 -23.57
C GLU A 530 -8.07 -13.21 -24.08
N ARG A 531 -7.90 -13.40 -25.36
CA ARG A 531 -8.13 -14.69 -26.03
C ARG A 531 -7.14 -15.74 -25.55
N THR A 532 -5.86 -15.37 -25.39
CA THR A 532 -4.82 -16.25 -24.85
C THR A 532 -5.12 -16.64 -23.39
N ALA A 533 -5.54 -15.67 -22.55
CA ALA A 533 -5.90 -15.93 -21.16
C ALA A 533 -7.15 -16.81 -21.03
N TRP A 534 -8.17 -16.58 -21.87
CA TRP A 534 -9.39 -17.38 -21.91
C TRP A 534 -9.07 -18.84 -22.30
N LEU A 535 -8.25 -19.02 -23.36
CA LEU A 535 -7.84 -20.35 -23.81
C LEU A 535 -7.01 -21.08 -22.74
N ALA A 536 -6.14 -20.37 -22.03
CA ALA A 536 -5.35 -20.94 -20.92
C ALA A 536 -6.24 -21.38 -19.75
N ALA A 537 -7.24 -20.59 -19.39
CA ALA A 537 -8.22 -20.96 -18.38
C ALA A 537 -9.07 -22.18 -18.79
N LEU A 538 -9.48 -22.25 -20.07
CA LEU A 538 -10.17 -23.41 -20.61
C LEU A 538 -9.24 -24.64 -20.61
N ARG A 539 -7.98 -24.47 -21.02
CA ARG A 539 -6.99 -25.57 -21.07
C ARG A 539 -6.75 -26.20 -19.69
N TYR A 540 -6.68 -25.38 -18.65
CA TYR A 540 -6.54 -25.87 -17.28
C TYR A 540 -7.73 -26.72 -16.82
N ARG A 541 -8.97 -26.36 -17.22
CA ARG A 541 -10.20 -27.07 -16.82
C ARG A 541 -10.52 -28.28 -17.69
N ASP A 542 -10.45 -28.08 -19.00
CA ASP A 542 -10.78 -29.09 -20.01
C ASP A 542 -9.78 -28.99 -21.18
N PRO A 543 -8.68 -29.75 -21.13
CA PRO A 543 -7.68 -29.78 -22.19
C PRO A 543 -8.25 -30.15 -23.57
N SER A 544 -9.30 -30.98 -23.61
CA SER A 544 -9.88 -31.43 -24.86
C SER A 544 -10.76 -30.35 -25.50
N ALA A 545 -11.54 -29.64 -24.72
CA ALA A 545 -12.33 -28.51 -25.21
C ALA A 545 -11.42 -27.36 -25.69
N ALA A 546 -10.36 -27.02 -24.95
CA ALA A 546 -9.40 -26.00 -25.37
C ALA A 546 -8.73 -26.34 -26.72
N ARG A 547 -8.31 -27.61 -26.92
CA ARG A 547 -7.78 -28.08 -28.21
C ARG A 547 -8.80 -27.94 -29.30
N ALA A 548 -10.04 -28.39 -29.11
CA ALA A 548 -11.10 -28.34 -30.12
C ALA A 548 -11.41 -26.90 -30.54
N VAL A 549 -11.43 -25.96 -29.59
CA VAL A 549 -11.64 -24.53 -29.86
C VAL A 549 -10.47 -23.98 -30.67
N LEU A 550 -9.24 -24.26 -30.28
CA LEU A 550 -8.06 -23.79 -31.02
C LEU A 550 -7.98 -24.39 -32.44
N ASP A 551 -8.26 -25.69 -32.57
CA ASP A 551 -8.28 -26.38 -33.85
C ASP A 551 -9.33 -25.78 -34.81
N SER A 552 -10.52 -25.50 -34.32
CA SER A 552 -11.60 -24.87 -35.10
C SER A 552 -11.26 -23.45 -35.57
N ALA A 553 -10.49 -22.69 -34.78
CA ALA A 553 -10.10 -21.32 -35.12
C ALA A 553 -8.76 -21.24 -35.90
N TRP A 554 -8.03 -22.34 -36.03
CA TRP A 554 -6.64 -22.34 -36.49
C TRP A 554 -6.41 -21.65 -37.84
N GLU A 555 -7.25 -21.93 -38.83
CA GLU A 555 -7.09 -21.37 -40.19
C GLU A 555 -7.39 -19.85 -40.22
N SER A 556 -8.23 -19.36 -39.36
CA SER A 556 -8.67 -17.95 -39.33
C SER A 556 -7.76 -17.04 -38.53
N GLU A 557 -6.86 -17.59 -37.71
CA GLU A 557 -6.01 -16.82 -36.80
C GLU A 557 -4.82 -16.15 -37.50
N THR A 558 -4.42 -14.98 -36.99
CA THR A 558 -3.22 -14.28 -37.45
C THR A 558 -1.94 -14.99 -36.99
N GLY A 559 -0.88 -14.95 -37.79
CA GLY A 559 0.35 -15.68 -37.51
C GLY A 559 0.99 -15.41 -36.16
N PRO A 560 1.15 -14.15 -35.69
CA PRO A 560 1.69 -13.87 -34.33
C PRO A 560 0.83 -14.49 -33.21
N LEU A 561 -0.49 -14.37 -33.31
CA LEU A 561 -1.41 -14.93 -32.32
C LEU A 561 -1.44 -16.46 -32.34
N LYS A 562 -1.27 -17.11 -33.52
CA LYS A 562 -1.14 -18.56 -33.61
C LYS A 562 -0.03 -19.10 -32.70
N ALA A 563 1.14 -18.48 -32.71
CA ALA A 563 2.27 -18.92 -31.88
C ALA A 563 1.98 -18.77 -30.36
N GLU A 564 1.30 -17.67 -29.97
CA GLU A 564 0.91 -17.44 -28.58
C GLU A 564 -0.17 -18.42 -28.08
N LEU A 565 -1.22 -18.63 -28.90
CA LEU A 565 -2.29 -19.58 -28.59
C LEU A 565 -1.78 -21.01 -28.53
N LEU A 566 -0.87 -21.39 -29.45
CA LEU A 566 -0.27 -22.71 -29.48
C LEU A 566 0.55 -22.98 -28.21
N ALA A 567 1.27 -21.99 -27.73
CA ALA A 567 2.07 -22.11 -26.53
C ALA A 567 1.23 -22.47 -25.26
N VAL A 568 -0.06 -22.13 -25.25
CA VAL A 568 -1.00 -22.49 -24.16
C VAL A 568 -1.13 -24.01 -24.02
N LEU A 569 -0.98 -24.79 -25.09
CA LEU A 569 -1.09 -26.24 -25.07
C LEU A 569 0.00 -26.93 -24.25
N LYS A 570 1.06 -26.19 -23.86
CA LYS A 570 2.12 -26.72 -22.97
C LYS A 570 1.56 -27.23 -21.65
N GLU A 571 0.53 -26.55 -21.14
CA GLU A 571 -0.15 -26.99 -19.92
C GLU A 571 -0.97 -28.25 -20.20
N GLY A 572 -0.71 -29.32 -19.45
CA GLY A 572 -1.39 -30.61 -19.63
C GLY A 572 -1.22 -31.21 -21.02
N ILE A 573 -0.07 -31.00 -21.69
CA ILE A 573 0.22 -31.53 -23.04
C ILE A 573 0.16 -33.06 -23.02
N GLY A 574 -0.42 -33.64 -24.07
CA GLY A 574 -0.56 -35.08 -24.24
C GLY A 574 -0.65 -35.55 -25.69
N ALA A 575 -0.66 -36.86 -25.93
CA ALA A 575 -0.70 -37.44 -27.23
C ALA A 575 -1.88 -36.96 -28.12
N ALA A 576 -2.99 -36.56 -27.49
CA ALA A 576 -4.14 -36.03 -28.22
C ALA A 576 -3.88 -34.67 -28.90
N ASP A 577 -2.84 -33.93 -28.47
CA ASP A 577 -2.47 -32.63 -29.04
C ASP A 577 -1.58 -32.79 -30.29
N GLU A 578 -0.98 -33.97 -30.51
CA GLU A 578 -0.03 -34.27 -31.61
C GLU A 578 -0.59 -33.88 -32.99
N PRO A 579 -1.85 -34.23 -33.36
CA PRO A 579 -2.35 -33.91 -34.72
C PRO A 579 -2.37 -32.40 -35.00
N LEU A 580 -2.80 -31.57 -34.05
CA LEU A 580 -2.83 -30.12 -34.20
C LEU A 580 -1.39 -29.56 -34.29
N LEU A 581 -0.50 -30.05 -33.43
CA LEU A 581 0.91 -29.62 -33.42
C LEU A 581 1.64 -30.03 -34.70
N GLU A 582 1.38 -31.22 -35.23
CA GLU A 582 1.91 -31.67 -36.54
C GLU A 582 1.41 -30.78 -37.68
N SER A 583 0.13 -30.39 -37.66
CA SER A 583 -0.40 -29.49 -38.72
C SER A 583 0.26 -28.10 -38.62
N ALA A 584 0.57 -27.65 -37.41
CA ALA A 584 1.23 -26.36 -37.18
C ALA A 584 2.70 -26.32 -37.67
N LEU A 585 3.34 -27.45 -37.89
CA LEU A 585 4.66 -27.52 -38.52
C LEU A 585 4.59 -27.12 -40.02
N ASP A 586 3.42 -27.15 -40.64
CA ASP A 586 3.21 -26.73 -42.02
C ASP A 586 2.87 -25.23 -42.15
N ASP A 587 2.82 -24.49 -41.05
CA ASP A 587 2.55 -23.05 -41.09
C ASP A 587 3.68 -22.29 -41.83
N ARG A 588 3.31 -21.24 -42.54
CA ARG A 588 4.25 -20.40 -43.32
C ARG A 588 5.26 -19.67 -42.42
N ARG A 589 4.90 -19.42 -41.16
CA ARG A 589 5.72 -18.67 -40.21
C ARG A 589 6.66 -19.58 -39.41
N GLY A 590 7.93 -19.21 -39.39
CA GLY A 590 8.95 -19.98 -38.68
C GLY A 590 8.79 -19.94 -37.14
N ASP A 591 8.16 -18.88 -36.54
CA ASP A 591 7.85 -18.83 -35.12
C ASP A 591 6.76 -19.83 -34.71
N VAL A 592 5.69 -19.98 -35.51
CA VAL A 592 4.65 -20.99 -35.31
C VAL A 592 5.24 -22.40 -35.38
N ARG A 593 6.02 -22.70 -36.44
CA ARG A 593 6.70 -24.01 -36.59
C ARG A 593 7.62 -24.32 -35.40
N ARG A 594 8.42 -23.34 -34.95
CA ARG A 594 9.31 -23.55 -33.78
C ARG A 594 8.54 -23.77 -32.48
N THR A 595 7.41 -23.06 -32.28
CA THR A 595 6.54 -23.30 -31.12
C THR A 595 5.98 -24.71 -31.17
N ALA A 596 5.45 -25.16 -32.33
CA ALA A 596 4.95 -26.52 -32.54
C ALA A 596 6.02 -27.58 -32.27
N ALA A 597 7.21 -27.42 -32.87
CA ALA A 597 8.33 -28.33 -32.65
C ALA A 597 8.78 -28.36 -31.17
N GLY A 598 8.80 -27.19 -30.50
CA GLY A 598 9.09 -27.06 -29.07
C GLY A 598 8.08 -27.78 -28.17
N LEU A 599 6.81 -27.89 -28.57
CA LEU A 599 5.78 -28.64 -27.87
C LEU A 599 5.83 -30.13 -28.19
N LEU A 600 6.03 -30.50 -29.49
CA LEU A 600 6.12 -31.90 -29.92
C LEU A 600 7.28 -32.64 -29.26
N ARG A 601 8.40 -31.97 -28.98
CA ARG A 601 9.50 -32.61 -28.25
C ARG A 601 9.15 -33.04 -26.82
N LEU A 602 8.05 -32.52 -26.25
CA LEU A 602 7.54 -32.96 -24.95
C LEU A 602 6.73 -34.26 -25.06
N LEU A 603 6.55 -34.78 -26.31
CA LEU A 603 5.83 -36.00 -26.63
C LEU A 603 6.83 -37.04 -27.22
N PRO A 604 7.51 -37.82 -26.37
CA PRO A 604 8.61 -38.73 -26.85
C PRO A 604 8.16 -39.81 -27.80
N ASP A 605 6.87 -40.20 -27.81
CA ASP A 605 6.31 -41.22 -28.67
C ASP A 605 5.70 -40.68 -29.99
N SER A 606 5.80 -39.35 -30.22
CA SER A 606 5.21 -38.68 -31.39
C SER A 606 5.88 -39.05 -32.73
N ALA A 607 5.19 -38.79 -33.83
CA ALA A 607 5.76 -38.92 -35.16
C ALA A 607 6.96 -37.98 -35.36
N PHE A 608 6.89 -36.76 -34.76
CA PHE A 608 7.99 -35.80 -34.72
C PHE A 608 9.25 -36.40 -34.06
N SER A 609 9.11 -37.01 -32.90
CA SER A 609 10.23 -37.62 -32.16
C SER A 609 10.87 -38.79 -32.95
N ARG A 610 10.08 -39.57 -33.68
CA ARG A 610 10.60 -40.61 -34.60
C ARG A 610 11.43 -40.01 -35.74
N ARG A 611 10.93 -38.96 -36.42
CA ARG A 611 11.70 -38.26 -37.47
C ARG A 611 13.00 -37.64 -36.95
N MET A 612 12.97 -37.10 -35.71
CA MET A 612 14.19 -36.57 -35.04
C MET A 612 15.19 -37.69 -34.74
N THR A 613 14.71 -38.86 -34.33
CA THR A 613 15.55 -40.03 -34.10
C THR A 613 16.22 -40.51 -35.38
N GLU A 614 15.47 -40.66 -36.48
CA GLU A 614 16.00 -41.03 -37.78
C GLU A 614 17.06 -40.01 -38.27
N ARG A 615 16.82 -38.73 -38.05
CA ARG A 615 17.76 -37.67 -38.42
C ARG A 615 19.00 -37.68 -37.49
N ALA A 616 18.83 -38.00 -36.23
CA ALA A 616 19.95 -38.17 -35.30
C ALA A 616 20.85 -39.35 -35.71
N GLU A 617 20.27 -40.48 -36.16
CA GLU A 617 21.03 -41.62 -36.68
C GLU A 617 21.76 -41.27 -37.97
N ALA A 618 21.19 -40.37 -38.81
CA ALA A 618 21.84 -39.94 -40.03
C ALA A 618 23.00 -38.95 -39.81
N TRP A 619 22.84 -38.02 -38.88
CA TRP A 619 23.81 -36.90 -38.64
C TRP A 619 24.81 -37.20 -37.56
N ILE A 620 24.57 -38.20 -36.69
CA ILE A 620 25.40 -38.53 -35.52
C ILE A 620 25.75 -40.01 -35.58
N ARG A 621 27.02 -40.31 -35.78
CA ARG A 621 27.54 -41.68 -35.86
C ARG A 621 28.20 -42.03 -34.54
N ILE A 622 27.85 -43.18 -33.96
CA ILE A 622 28.44 -43.72 -32.75
C ILE A 622 29.34 -44.90 -33.09
N GLY A 623 30.61 -44.68 -32.92
CA GLY A 623 31.65 -45.69 -33.06
C GLY A 623 32.26 -46.11 -31.74
N ARG A 624 33.21 -47.01 -31.75
CA ARG A 624 34.02 -47.39 -30.57
C ARG A 624 35.50 -47.14 -30.84
N ARG A 625 36.13 -46.44 -29.93
CA ARG A 625 37.60 -46.29 -29.90
C ARG A 625 38.07 -46.82 -28.55
N ALA A 626 38.84 -47.96 -28.58
CA ALA A 626 39.19 -48.70 -27.36
C ALA A 626 37.93 -49.11 -26.52
N LEU A 627 37.87 -48.66 -25.27
CA LEU A 627 36.78 -49.01 -24.31
C LEU A 627 35.71 -47.92 -24.25
N HIS A 628 35.83 -46.80 -24.98
CA HIS A 628 34.91 -45.69 -24.93
C HIS A 628 34.10 -45.52 -26.22
N ALA A 629 32.86 -45.09 -26.09
CA ALA A 629 32.06 -44.66 -27.20
C ALA A 629 32.66 -43.38 -27.81
N GLN A 630 32.74 -43.30 -29.15
CA GLN A 630 33.17 -42.10 -29.86
C GLN A 630 31.99 -41.59 -30.69
N VAL A 631 31.64 -40.34 -30.48
CA VAL A 631 30.57 -39.66 -31.22
C VAL A 631 31.21 -38.78 -32.30
N SER A 632 30.83 -38.99 -33.55
CA SER A 632 31.16 -38.10 -34.69
C SER A 632 29.90 -37.46 -35.23
N VAL A 633 29.98 -36.16 -35.51
CA VAL A 633 28.84 -35.34 -35.90
C VAL A 633 29.07 -34.83 -37.34
N GLU A 634 28.13 -35.11 -38.22
CA GLU A 634 28.14 -34.70 -39.63
C GLU A 634 26.82 -33.99 -39.95
N ILE A 635 26.74 -32.68 -39.68
CA ILE A 635 25.56 -31.86 -39.93
C ILE A 635 25.66 -31.27 -41.36
N PRO A 636 24.64 -31.41 -42.21
CA PRO A 636 24.64 -30.85 -43.56
C PRO A 636 24.67 -29.31 -43.51
N ASP A 637 25.42 -28.68 -44.42
CA ASP A 637 25.46 -27.23 -44.57
C ASP A 637 24.11 -26.68 -45.06
N GLU A 638 23.43 -27.38 -45.98
CA GLU A 638 22.08 -27.03 -46.44
C GLU A 638 21.05 -28.00 -45.87
N LEU A 639 19.96 -27.45 -45.31
CA LEU A 639 18.85 -28.24 -44.77
C LEU A 639 17.83 -28.59 -45.86
N ASP A 640 17.32 -29.82 -45.85
CA ASP A 640 16.18 -30.20 -46.63
C ASP A 640 14.87 -29.57 -46.15
N ALA A 641 13.84 -29.61 -46.97
CA ALA A 641 12.53 -29.05 -46.66
C ALA A 641 11.89 -29.71 -45.42
N ALA A 642 12.17 -30.98 -45.16
CA ALA A 642 11.67 -31.72 -44.02
C ALA A 642 12.32 -31.27 -42.73
N ALA A 643 13.62 -30.98 -42.70
CA ALA A 643 14.30 -30.42 -41.53
C ALA A 643 13.80 -29.02 -41.18
N LEU A 644 13.60 -28.17 -42.18
CA LEU A 644 13.04 -26.82 -42.02
C LEU A 644 11.59 -26.88 -41.52
N ARG A 645 10.79 -27.80 -42.01
CA ARG A 645 9.42 -28.05 -41.52
C ARG A 645 9.42 -28.41 -40.03
N ASP A 646 10.29 -29.31 -39.62
CA ASP A 646 10.42 -29.79 -38.25
C ASP A 646 11.08 -28.74 -37.34
N GLY A 647 11.21 -27.49 -37.74
CA GLY A 647 11.64 -26.36 -36.93
C GLY A 647 13.16 -26.24 -36.72
N ILE A 648 14.00 -27.08 -37.44
CA ILE A 648 15.45 -26.87 -37.42
C ILE A 648 15.73 -25.58 -38.20
N ALA A 649 16.34 -24.60 -37.53
CA ALA A 649 16.54 -23.29 -38.11
C ALA A 649 17.74 -23.21 -39.06
N ASP A 650 17.60 -22.35 -40.06
CA ASP A 650 18.67 -22.11 -41.03
C ASP A 650 19.67 -21.06 -40.59
N ARG A 651 19.28 -20.23 -39.63
CA ARG A 651 20.10 -19.12 -39.07
C ARG A 651 20.24 -19.26 -37.57
N ALA A 652 21.46 -18.98 -37.04
CA ALA A 652 21.77 -19.14 -35.63
C ALA A 652 20.85 -18.31 -34.70
N GLY A 653 20.45 -17.09 -35.10
CA GLY A 653 19.56 -16.21 -34.32
C GLY A 653 18.11 -16.72 -34.19
N GLU A 654 17.69 -17.69 -34.99
CA GLU A 654 16.32 -18.20 -35.00
C GLU A 654 16.08 -19.27 -33.94
N PHE A 655 17.12 -19.85 -33.33
CA PHE A 655 16.99 -20.88 -32.29
C PHE A 655 16.49 -20.38 -30.95
N GLY A 656 16.58 -19.06 -30.69
CA GLY A 656 16.22 -18.48 -29.36
C GLY A 656 17.13 -18.89 -28.22
N TYR A 657 18.30 -19.53 -28.53
CA TYR A 657 19.26 -19.90 -27.52
C TYR A 657 20.11 -18.71 -27.05
N ARG A 658 20.50 -18.73 -25.77
CA ARG A 658 21.56 -17.84 -25.30
C ARG A 658 22.91 -18.44 -25.64
N TRP A 659 23.78 -17.64 -26.26
CA TRP A 659 25.11 -18.05 -26.70
C TRP A 659 26.17 -17.49 -25.75
N ALA A 660 27.14 -18.33 -25.37
CA ALA A 660 28.29 -17.86 -24.59
C ALA A 660 29.32 -17.10 -25.44
N GLY A 661 29.21 -17.19 -26.75
CA GLY A 661 30.08 -16.57 -27.76
C GLY A 661 29.30 -16.15 -29.00
N ALA A 662 29.96 -16.12 -30.15
CA ALA A 662 29.30 -15.85 -31.43
C ALA A 662 28.28 -16.97 -31.74
N PRO A 663 27.07 -16.61 -32.24
CA PRO A 663 26.09 -17.61 -32.64
C PRO A 663 26.62 -18.55 -33.72
N ASP A 664 26.55 -19.88 -33.49
CA ASP A 664 26.96 -20.92 -34.41
C ASP A 664 25.74 -21.74 -34.86
N VAL A 665 25.43 -21.68 -36.17
CA VAL A 665 24.26 -22.37 -36.74
C VAL A 665 24.38 -23.89 -36.62
N THR A 666 25.59 -24.43 -36.81
CA THR A 666 25.84 -25.89 -36.73
C THR A 666 25.63 -26.37 -35.28
N ALA A 667 26.17 -25.64 -34.33
CA ALA A 667 25.95 -25.92 -32.92
C ALA A 667 24.45 -25.81 -32.54
N GLY A 668 23.73 -24.83 -33.05
CA GLY A 668 22.28 -24.66 -32.85
C GLY A 668 21.48 -25.83 -33.42
N ARG A 669 21.79 -26.28 -34.64
CA ARG A 669 21.17 -27.43 -35.29
C ARG A 669 21.40 -28.71 -34.50
N LEU A 670 22.63 -28.96 -34.06
CA LEU A 670 22.98 -30.12 -33.22
C LEU A 670 22.19 -30.10 -31.90
N ARG A 671 22.23 -28.99 -31.17
CA ARG A 671 21.50 -28.86 -29.89
C ARG A 671 20.01 -29.10 -30.07
N HIS A 672 19.41 -28.53 -31.12
CA HIS A 672 17.98 -28.71 -31.40
C HIS A 672 17.65 -30.18 -31.69
N LEU A 673 18.45 -30.83 -32.54
CA LEU A 673 18.29 -32.26 -32.89
C LEU A 673 18.39 -33.14 -31.66
N VAL A 674 19.42 -32.95 -30.84
CA VAL A 674 19.65 -33.74 -29.63
C VAL A 674 18.55 -33.51 -28.58
N ALA A 675 18.09 -32.29 -28.46
CA ALA A 675 16.99 -31.93 -27.53
C ALA A 675 15.63 -32.51 -27.96
N ALA A 676 15.42 -32.71 -29.25
CA ALA A 676 14.20 -33.27 -29.81
C ALA A 676 14.21 -34.80 -29.97
N THR A 677 15.36 -35.42 -29.82
CA THR A 677 15.52 -36.88 -29.85
C THR A 677 15.27 -37.46 -28.45
N PRO A 678 14.35 -38.43 -28.30
CA PRO A 678 14.04 -39.02 -27.01
C PRO A 678 15.27 -39.59 -26.29
N LEU A 679 15.32 -39.44 -24.96
CA LEU A 679 16.42 -39.96 -24.12
C LEU A 679 16.58 -41.49 -24.26
N ALA A 680 15.47 -42.22 -24.48
CA ALA A 680 15.48 -43.66 -24.69
C ALA A 680 16.34 -44.07 -25.91
N HIS A 681 16.37 -43.27 -26.98
CA HIS A 681 17.25 -43.51 -28.12
C HIS A 681 18.73 -43.40 -27.70
N TRP A 682 19.10 -42.36 -26.97
CA TRP A 682 20.48 -42.20 -26.50
C TRP A 682 20.91 -43.30 -25.53
N GLU A 683 19.98 -43.82 -24.70
CA GLU A 683 20.24 -45.00 -23.88
C GLU A 683 20.44 -46.28 -24.72
N ALA A 684 19.67 -46.47 -25.79
CA ALA A 684 19.80 -47.61 -26.64
C ALA A 684 21.19 -47.64 -27.33
N VAL A 685 21.64 -46.51 -27.87
CA VAL A 685 22.91 -46.45 -28.65
C VAL A 685 24.16 -46.23 -27.77
N LEU A 686 24.07 -45.58 -26.63
CA LEU A 686 25.18 -45.29 -25.72
C LEU A 686 25.15 -46.16 -24.43
N HIS A 687 24.13 -47.00 -24.28
CA HIS A 687 23.93 -48.00 -23.22
C HIS A 687 23.54 -47.47 -21.83
N SER A 688 23.90 -46.26 -21.48
CA SER A 688 23.46 -45.61 -20.22
C SER A 688 23.74 -44.08 -20.24
N PRO A 689 23.03 -43.28 -19.41
CA PRO A 689 23.33 -41.86 -19.27
C PRO A 689 24.77 -41.57 -18.87
N GLN A 690 25.38 -42.39 -18.00
CA GLN A 690 26.78 -42.22 -17.53
C GLN A 690 27.77 -42.48 -18.66
N ARG A 691 27.49 -43.42 -19.57
CA ARG A 691 28.34 -43.69 -20.73
C ARG A 691 28.16 -42.59 -21.79
N ALA A 692 26.95 -42.05 -21.92
CA ALA A 692 26.70 -40.92 -22.81
C ALA A 692 27.52 -39.69 -22.42
N THR A 693 27.48 -39.30 -21.14
CA THR A 693 28.26 -38.15 -20.63
C THR A 693 29.77 -38.41 -20.66
N GLY A 694 30.22 -39.66 -20.62
CA GLY A 694 31.64 -40.06 -20.74
C GLY A 694 32.10 -40.34 -22.15
N ALA A 695 31.27 -40.22 -23.18
CA ALA A 695 31.64 -40.47 -24.57
C ALA A 695 32.67 -39.45 -25.09
N GLY A 696 33.57 -39.93 -25.97
CA GLY A 696 34.47 -39.02 -26.68
C GLY A 696 33.69 -38.23 -27.73
N ILE A 697 33.62 -36.93 -27.55
CA ILE A 697 32.93 -35.99 -28.48
C ILE A 697 33.96 -34.93 -28.84
N ASP A 698 33.98 -34.55 -30.13
CA ASP A 698 34.82 -33.43 -30.59
C ASP A 698 34.52 -32.16 -29.76
N ASP A 699 35.55 -31.44 -29.36
CA ASP A 699 35.41 -30.24 -28.50
C ASP A 699 34.42 -29.23 -29.06
N ARG A 700 34.34 -29.06 -30.37
CA ARG A 700 33.38 -28.18 -31.05
C ARG A 700 31.93 -28.60 -30.79
N PHE A 701 31.63 -29.87 -30.73
CA PHE A 701 30.29 -30.42 -30.61
C PHE A 701 29.90 -30.84 -29.19
N ARG A 702 30.86 -30.89 -28.28
CA ARG A 702 30.64 -31.34 -26.91
C ARG A 702 29.58 -30.50 -26.18
N GLN A 703 29.73 -29.17 -26.20
CA GLN A 703 28.80 -28.25 -25.56
C GLN A 703 27.37 -28.37 -26.16
N PRO A 704 27.15 -28.27 -27.48
CA PRO A 704 25.82 -28.42 -28.06
C PRO A 704 25.14 -29.76 -27.73
N MET A 705 25.91 -30.86 -27.71
CA MET A 705 25.40 -32.18 -27.33
C MET A 705 24.92 -32.21 -25.89
N PHE A 706 25.73 -31.70 -24.95
CA PHE A 706 25.36 -31.65 -23.53
C PHE A 706 24.15 -30.72 -23.31
N ASP A 707 24.12 -29.56 -23.94
CA ASP A 707 22.97 -28.64 -23.85
C ASP A 707 21.70 -29.31 -24.41
N GLY A 708 21.79 -30.06 -25.50
CA GLY A 708 20.69 -30.81 -26.04
C GLY A 708 20.19 -31.91 -25.09
N TRP A 709 21.07 -32.70 -24.51
CA TRP A 709 20.70 -33.69 -23.49
C TRP A 709 20.09 -33.05 -22.21
N VAL A 710 20.59 -31.89 -21.78
CA VAL A 710 19.97 -31.16 -20.68
C VAL A 710 18.56 -30.72 -21.05
N ASP A 711 18.38 -30.16 -22.25
CA ASP A 711 17.05 -29.76 -22.73
C ASP A 711 16.08 -30.94 -22.80
N ALA A 712 16.51 -32.10 -23.31
CA ALA A 712 15.71 -33.32 -23.35
C ALA A 712 15.40 -33.84 -21.91
N THR A 713 16.38 -33.85 -21.03
CA THR A 713 16.23 -34.30 -19.64
C THR A 713 15.21 -33.45 -18.85
N LEU A 714 15.24 -32.14 -19.06
CA LEU A 714 14.28 -31.22 -18.41
C LEU A 714 12.87 -31.39 -19.01
N ALA A 715 12.78 -31.69 -20.31
CA ALA A 715 11.50 -31.94 -20.99
C ALA A 715 10.87 -33.28 -20.52
N GLU A 716 11.62 -34.38 -20.57
CA GLU A 716 11.15 -35.70 -20.16
C GLU A 716 11.17 -35.92 -18.63
N ARG A 717 11.80 -35.00 -17.86
CA ARG A 717 11.94 -35.04 -16.39
C ARG A 717 12.60 -36.33 -15.87
N ASP A 718 13.59 -36.88 -16.61
CA ASP A 718 14.26 -38.14 -16.24
C ASP A 718 15.34 -37.91 -15.14
N PRO A 719 15.17 -38.46 -13.94
CA PRO A 719 16.11 -38.29 -12.83
C PRO A 719 17.45 -39.02 -13.01
N ARG A 720 17.52 -40.06 -13.87
CA ARG A 720 18.74 -40.82 -14.13
C ARG A 720 19.67 -40.02 -15.05
N TRP A 721 19.11 -39.43 -16.10
CA TRP A 721 19.84 -38.50 -16.96
C TRP A 721 20.22 -37.23 -16.22
N ALA A 722 19.30 -36.68 -15.40
CA ALA A 722 19.61 -35.52 -14.56
C ALA A 722 20.81 -35.80 -13.64
N ARG A 723 20.88 -36.98 -13.03
CA ARG A 723 22.02 -37.40 -12.22
C ARG A 723 23.32 -37.44 -13.02
N ALA A 724 23.33 -38.11 -14.17
CA ALA A 724 24.52 -38.29 -15.00
C ALA A 724 25.08 -36.94 -15.50
N LEU A 725 24.20 -36.05 -15.99
CA LEU A 725 24.57 -34.71 -16.42
C LEU A 725 25.03 -33.81 -15.29
N PHE A 726 24.37 -33.88 -14.14
CA PHE A 726 24.75 -33.13 -12.94
C PHE A 726 26.15 -33.53 -12.45
N ASP A 727 26.45 -34.83 -12.37
CA ASP A 727 27.73 -35.36 -11.92
C ASP A 727 28.85 -35.10 -12.96
N ALA A 728 28.55 -35.10 -14.24
CA ALA A 728 29.51 -34.78 -15.31
C ALA A 728 29.89 -33.29 -15.37
N GLY A 729 29.08 -32.44 -14.76
CA GLY A 729 29.18 -30.99 -14.90
C GLY A 729 28.69 -30.50 -16.28
N VAL A 730 27.95 -29.42 -16.31
CA VAL A 730 27.47 -28.79 -17.57
C VAL A 730 28.53 -27.78 -18.03
N PRO A 731 29.18 -28.02 -19.18
CA PRO A 731 30.28 -27.17 -19.62
C PRO A 731 29.80 -25.90 -20.34
N SER A 732 29.08 -25.02 -19.66
CA SER A 732 28.60 -23.75 -20.24
C SER A 732 28.61 -22.59 -19.25
N ASP A 733 28.60 -21.35 -19.75
CA ASP A 733 28.47 -20.13 -18.94
C ASP A 733 27.09 -19.98 -18.26
N LEU A 734 26.11 -20.80 -18.65
CA LEU A 734 24.81 -20.95 -18.01
C LEU A 734 24.79 -22.11 -17.00
N ALA A 735 25.96 -22.67 -16.68
CA ALA A 735 26.11 -23.88 -15.91
C ALA A 735 25.35 -23.88 -14.57
N MET A 736 25.38 -22.79 -13.82
CA MET A 736 24.76 -22.75 -12.48
C MET A 736 23.24 -22.83 -12.54
N LEU A 737 22.57 -22.17 -13.48
CA LEU A 737 21.12 -22.26 -13.65
C LEU A 737 20.71 -23.66 -14.09
N ARG A 738 21.33 -24.17 -15.13
CA ARG A 738 21.07 -25.51 -15.68
C ARG A 738 21.39 -26.61 -14.66
N ARG A 739 22.46 -26.42 -13.91
CA ARG A 739 22.86 -27.32 -12.84
C ARG A 739 21.80 -27.36 -11.73
N ARG A 740 21.20 -26.21 -11.36
CA ARG A 740 20.09 -26.17 -10.40
C ARG A 740 18.82 -26.85 -10.92
N GLU A 741 18.48 -26.65 -12.21
CA GLU A 741 17.34 -27.31 -12.84
C GLU A 741 17.49 -28.83 -12.82
N LEU A 742 18.65 -29.36 -13.22
CA LEU A 742 18.98 -30.80 -13.14
C LEU A 742 18.95 -31.29 -11.69
N PHE A 743 19.51 -30.53 -10.75
CA PHE A 743 19.49 -30.86 -9.34
C PHE A 743 18.06 -30.96 -8.80
N GLY A 744 17.16 -30.11 -9.27
CA GLY A 744 15.74 -30.14 -8.91
C GLY A 744 15.01 -31.42 -9.32
N LEU A 745 15.45 -32.09 -10.38
CA LEU A 745 14.91 -33.39 -10.82
C LEU A 745 15.43 -34.59 -10.00
N LEU A 746 16.49 -34.43 -9.21
CA LEU A 746 17.02 -35.51 -8.39
C LEU A 746 16.06 -35.85 -7.24
N PRO A 747 16.01 -37.09 -6.76
CA PRO A 747 15.25 -37.45 -5.58
C PRO A 747 15.63 -36.58 -4.36
N PRO A 748 14.68 -36.21 -3.49
CA PRO A 748 14.95 -35.32 -2.33
C PRO A 748 16.09 -35.76 -1.42
N ALA A 749 16.18 -37.11 -1.18
CA ALA A 749 17.25 -37.68 -0.36
C ALA A 749 18.63 -37.50 -0.99
N ASP A 750 18.73 -37.53 -2.32
CA ASP A 750 19.98 -37.35 -3.06
C ASP A 750 20.41 -35.89 -3.07
N ARG A 751 19.44 -34.99 -3.23
CA ARG A 751 19.68 -33.53 -3.11
C ARG A 751 20.26 -33.19 -1.74
N SER A 752 19.61 -33.65 -0.66
CA SER A 752 20.10 -33.43 0.69
C SER A 752 21.49 -34.02 0.90
N ARG A 753 21.74 -35.28 0.46
CA ARG A 753 23.02 -35.94 0.56
C ARG A 753 24.13 -35.22 -0.17
N HIS A 754 23.83 -34.61 -1.33
CA HIS A 754 24.82 -33.84 -2.08
C HIS A 754 25.22 -32.58 -1.28
N VAL A 755 24.24 -31.77 -0.80
CA VAL A 755 24.52 -30.55 -0.03
C VAL A 755 25.31 -30.86 1.24
N LEU A 756 25.00 -31.95 1.94
CA LEU A 756 25.71 -32.34 3.16
C LEU A 756 27.17 -32.75 2.96
N ARG A 757 27.62 -32.98 1.71
CA ARG A 757 29.02 -33.29 1.36
C ARG A 757 29.84 -32.04 1.06
N LEU A 758 29.18 -30.92 0.80
CA LEU A 758 29.85 -29.68 0.46
C LEU A 758 30.32 -28.97 1.74
N ASP A 759 31.53 -28.47 1.73
CA ASP A 759 32.12 -27.72 2.83
C ASP A 759 32.09 -26.20 2.59
N GLY A 760 32.68 -25.43 3.49
CA GLY A 760 32.71 -23.97 3.38
C GLY A 760 33.40 -23.42 2.13
N ALA A 761 34.20 -24.19 1.41
CA ALA A 761 34.81 -23.76 0.13
C ALA A 761 33.76 -23.69 -1.00
N TRP A 762 32.64 -24.40 -0.86
CA TRP A 762 31.57 -24.54 -1.86
C TRP A 762 30.30 -23.76 -1.53
N LEU A 763 30.40 -22.73 -0.67
CA LEU A 763 29.22 -21.94 -0.28
C LEU A 763 28.47 -21.33 -1.46
N SER A 764 29.14 -20.89 -2.52
CA SER A 764 28.49 -20.37 -3.72
C SER A 764 27.67 -21.44 -4.47
N GLU A 765 28.15 -22.68 -4.50
CA GLU A 765 27.41 -23.82 -5.06
C GLU A 765 26.21 -24.18 -4.18
N ILE A 766 26.40 -24.23 -2.85
CA ILE A 766 25.32 -24.47 -1.89
C ILE A 766 24.23 -23.42 -2.10
N GLU A 767 24.58 -22.14 -2.13
CA GLU A 767 23.65 -21.03 -2.35
C GLU A 767 22.84 -21.18 -3.66
N ALA A 768 23.52 -21.58 -4.73
CA ALA A 768 22.88 -21.80 -6.03
C ALA A 768 21.92 -22.99 -6.03
N LEU A 769 22.17 -24.04 -5.25
CA LEU A 769 21.38 -25.28 -5.20
C LEU A 769 20.24 -25.26 -4.16
N LEU A 770 20.36 -24.46 -3.09
CA LEU A 770 19.37 -24.41 -2.01
C LEU A 770 17.94 -24.16 -2.45
N PRO A 771 17.64 -23.29 -3.46
CA PRO A 771 16.27 -23.10 -3.93
C PRO A 771 15.59 -24.38 -4.48
N ALA A 772 16.38 -25.38 -4.88
CA ALA A 772 15.84 -26.66 -5.36
C ALA A 772 15.57 -27.68 -4.26
N LEU A 773 15.84 -27.36 -2.99
CA LEU A 773 15.59 -28.27 -1.86
C LEU A 773 14.15 -28.26 -1.36
N GLY A 774 13.36 -27.30 -1.81
CA GLY A 774 12.00 -27.09 -1.32
C GLY A 774 11.94 -26.24 -0.04
N HIS A 775 10.77 -26.16 0.54
CA HIS A 775 10.49 -25.34 1.73
C HIS A 775 9.60 -26.13 2.69
N PRO A 776 9.93 -26.19 4.00
CA PRO A 776 11.21 -25.80 4.61
C PRO A 776 12.36 -26.76 4.25
N TRP A 777 13.62 -26.33 4.45
CA TRP A 777 14.75 -27.22 4.25
C TRP A 777 14.72 -28.41 5.21
N PRO A 778 15.15 -29.63 4.77
CA PRO A 778 15.31 -30.75 5.67
C PRO A 778 16.23 -30.41 6.86
N GLU A 779 15.87 -30.81 8.06
CA GLU A 779 16.59 -30.47 9.29
C GLU A 779 18.11 -30.73 9.23
N PRO A 780 18.62 -31.87 8.66
CA PRO A 780 20.07 -32.10 8.53
C PRO A 780 20.76 -31.04 7.68
N VAL A 781 20.11 -30.59 6.58
CA VAL A 781 20.64 -29.53 5.67
C VAL A 781 20.60 -28.18 6.38
N ALA A 782 19.50 -27.85 7.06
CA ALA A 782 19.37 -26.64 7.84
C ALA A 782 20.48 -26.50 8.89
N ARG A 783 20.73 -27.56 9.64
CA ARG A 783 21.83 -27.64 10.63
C ARG A 783 23.20 -27.47 9.96
N HIS A 784 23.42 -28.13 8.82
CA HIS A 784 24.69 -28.06 8.07
C HIS A 784 24.97 -26.63 7.60
N VAL A 785 24.00 -25.96 7.00
CA VAL A 785 24.13 -24.55 6.54
C VAL A 785 24.46 -23.63 7.71
N LEU A 786 23.80 -23.76 8.85
CA LEU A 786 24.10 -22.97 10.06
C LEU A 786 25.55 -23.18 10.54
N LEU A 787 26.03 -24.44 10.51
CA LEU A 787 27.41 -24.75 10.90
C LEU A 787 28.43 -24.16 9.92
N LEU A 788 28.18 -24.18 8.62
CA LEU A 788 29.03 -23.55 7.62
C LEU A 788 29.07 -22.02 7.80
N LEU A 789 27.96 -21.39 8.09
CA LEU A 789 27.91 -19.95 8.41
C LEU A 789 28.69 -19.65 9.71
N GLN A 790 28.60 -20.52 10.73
CA GLN A 790 29.41 -20.41 11.95
C GLN A 790 30.91 -20.55 11.66
N GLU A 791 31.31 -21.43 10.77
CA GLU A 791 32.72 -21.53 10.34
C GLU A 791 33.22 -20.26 9.68
N ARG A 792 32.37 -19.59 8.87
CA ARG A 792 32.68 -18.28 8.28
C ARG A 792 32.82 -17.19 9.35
N ALA A 793 31.91 -17.18 10.33
CA ALA A 793 32.03 -16.26 11.46
C ALA A 793 33.35 -16.45 12.23
N ARG A 794 33.73 -17.69 12.51
CA ARG A 794 35.04 -17.99 13.13
C ARG A 794 36.26 -17.61 12.26
N ALA A 795 36.10 -17.67 10.93
CA ALA A 795 37.11 -17.19 10.01
C ALA A 795 37.26 -15.67 10.06
N ALA A 796 36.16 -14.93 10.19
CA ALA A 796 36.14 -13.50 10.40
C ALA A 796 36.83 -13.08 11.72
N GLU A 797 36.58 -13.81 12.81
CA GLU A 797 37.26 -13.61 14.11
C GLU A 797 38.77 -13.75 14.00
N ARG A 798 39.26 -14.77 13.29
CA ARG A 798 40.68 -15.05 13.12
C ARG A 798 41.40 -14.05 12.18
N ARG A 799 40.68 -13.48 11.21
CA ARG A 799 41.20 -12.51 10.22
C ARG A 799 40.20 -11.40 9.97
N PRO A 800 40.07 -10.41 10.86
CA PRO A 800 39.17 -9.29 10.69
C PRO A 800 39.42 -8.55 9.39
N GLY A 801 38.35 -8.28 8.64
CA GLY A 801 38.44 -7.54 7.37
C GLY A 801 38.86 -8.36 6.14
N ALA A 802 39.05 -9.69 6.25
CA ALA A 802 39.32 -10.52 5.08
C ALA A 802 38.12 -10.55 4.12
N HIS A 803 38.38 -10.45 2.81
CA HIS A 803 37.33 -10.52 1.79
C HIS A 803 36.56 -11.84 1.89
N GLY A 804 35.21 -11.74 1.77
CA GLY A 804 34.35 -12.90 1.79
C GLY A 804 34.04 -13.52 3.17
N THR A 805 34.50 -12.89 4.27
CA THR A 805 34.19 -13.40 5.63
C THR A 805 33.09 -12.58 6.36
N THR A 806 32.62 -11.49 5.80
CA THR A 806 31.58 -10.64 6.43
C THR A 806 30.18 -11.19 6.17
N PRO A 807 29.19 -10.94 7.05
CA PRO A 807 27.78 -11.32 6.80
C PRO A 807 27.23 -10.73 5.50
N THR A 808 27.68 -9.55 5.08
CA THR A 808 27.27 -8.90 3.83
C THR A 808 27.69 -9.69 2.58
N ALA A 809 28.80 -10.41 2.63
CA ALA A 809 29.24 -11.29 1.53
C ALA A 809 28.34 -12.54 1.38
N HIS A 810 27.58 -12.89 2.42
CA HIS A 810 26.66 -14.05 2.45
C HIS A 810 25.21 -13.63 2.63
N ARG A 811 24.87 -12.39 2.22
CA ARG A 811 23.54 -11.82 2.42
C ARG A 811 22.42 -12.66 1.81
N SER A 812 22.59 -13.13 0.57
CA SER A 812 21.61 -13.98 -0.12
C SER A 812 21.41 -15.31 0.59
N LEU A 813 22.49 -15.93 1.10
CA LEU A 813 22.39 -17.17 1.87
C LEU A 813 21.69 -16.95 3.22
N LEU A 814 21.97 -15.84 3.92
CA LEU A 814 21.28 -15.48 5.17
C LEU A 814 19.80 -15.20 4.93
N THR A 815 19.45 -14.50 3.85
CA THR A 815 18.06 -14.27 3.45
C THR A 815 17.35 -15.57 3.08
N ALA A 816 17.99 -16.46 2.33
CA ALA A 816 17.43 -17.78 2.04
C ALA A 816 17.25 -18.62 3.33
N ALA A 817 18.18 -18.52 4.27
CA ALA A 817 18.10 -19.19 5.56
C ALA A 817 16.93 -18.66 6.41
N SER A 818 16.68 -17.33 6.43
CA SER A 818 15.54 -16.77 7.18
C SER A 818 14.19 -17.29 6.66
N VAL A 819 14.07 -17.54 5.34
CA VAL A 819 12.85 -18.06 4.71
C VAL A 819 12.70 -19.56 4.88
N HIS A 820 13.77 -20.32 4.66
CA HIS A 820 13.67 -21.77 4.48
C HIS A 820 14.11 -22.63 5.68
N LEU A 821 14.77 -22.06 6.68
CA LEU A 821 15.07 -22.81 7.91
C LEU A 821 13.78 -23.23 8.61
N PRO A 822 13.68 -24.49 9.09
CA PRO A 822 12.52 -24.90 9.85
C PRO A 822 12.47 -24.20 11.21
N PRO A 823 11.27 -23.97 11.82
CA PRO A 823 11.14 -23.33 13.14
C PRO A 823 12.01 -23.98 14.23
N ALA A 824 12.18 -25.28 14.19
CA ALA A 824 13.06 -26.02 15.11
C ALA A 824 14.54 -25.60 15.06
N ALA A 825 14.96 -24.83 14.07
CA ALA A 825 16.33 -24.34 13.97
C ALA A 825 16.61 -23.07 14.79
N ALA A 826 15.57 -22.35 15.28
CA ALA A 826 15.74 -21.10 16.04
C ALA A 826 16.64 -21.26 17.29
N PRO A 827 16.52 -22.30 18.15
CA PRO A 827 17.41 -22.49 19.29
C PRO A 827 18.88 -22.72 18.88
N LEU A 828 19.11 -23.34 17.73
CA LEU A 828 20.46 -23.54 17.21
C LEU A 828 21.04 -22.20 16.71
N ALA A 829 20.27 -21.38 15.99
CA ALA A 829 20.70 -20.05 15.53
C ALA A 829 21.07 -19.16 16.73
N THR A 830 20.24 -19.14 17.78
CA THR A 830 20.52 -18.44 19.05
C THR A 830 21.79 -18.96 19.73
N THR A 831 22.02 -20.27 19.70
CA THR A 831 23.22 -20.88 20.29
C THR A 831 24.48 -20.47 19.50
N VAL A 832 24.39 -20.43 18.17
CA VAL A 832 25.47 -19.98 17.29
C VAL A 832 25.78 -18.50 17.54
N ALA A 833 24.75 -17.63 17.66
CA ALA A 833 24.91 -16.22 17.97
C ALA A 833 25.70 -15.99 19.27
N ARG A 834 25.28 -16.69 20.35
CA ARG A 834 25.97 -16.57 21.67
C ARG A 834 27.42 -17.05 21.66
N ARG A 835 27.79 -17.95 20.77
CA ARG A 835 29.17 -18.50 20.65
C ARG A 835 30.01 -17.75 19.62
N CYS A 836 29.48 -16.73 18.98
CA CYS A 836 30.16 -15.94 17.97
C CYS A 836 30.87 -14.74 18.64
N GLY A 837 32.17 -14.58 18.39
CA GLY A 837 32.95 -13.45 18.90
C GLY A 837 32.98 -12.25 17.97
N ASP A 838 32.53 -12.39 16.71
CA ASP A 838 32.44 -11.25 15.77
C ASP A 838 31.09 -10.54 15.93
N PRO A 839 31.09 -9.23 16.27
CA PRO A 839 29.83 -8.49 16.52
C PRO A 839 28.89 -8.39 15.30
N ALA A 840 29.41 -8.42 14.08
CA ALA A 840 28.59 -8.33 12.87
C ALA A 840 27.87 -9.66 12.61
N TRP A 841 28.56 -10.78 12.80
CA TRP A 841 27.97 -12.10 12.71
C TRP A 841 27.00 -12.40 13.86
N THR A 842 27.31 -11.97 15.09
CA THR A 842 26.37 -12.08 16.23
C THR A 842 25.05 -11.44 15.86
N ARG A 843 25.05 -10.19 15.41
CA ARG A 843 23.82 -9.51 14.95
C ARG A 843 23.13 -10.19 13.77
N ALA A 844 23.87 -10.85 12.88
CA ALA A 844 23.29 -11.57 11.76
C ALA A 844 22.57 -12.84 12.23
N PHE A 845 23.14 -13.58 13.17
CA PHE A 845 22.53 -14.79 13.74
C PHE A 845 21.38 -14.45 14.69
N ASP A 846 21.46 -13.36 15.47
CA ASP A 846 20.33 -12.90 16.30
C ASP A 846 19.13 -12.57 15.41
N ARG A 847 19.34 -11.76 14.33
CA ARG A 847 18.26 -11.48 13.37
C ARG A 847 17.70 -12.75 12.73
N LEU A 848 18.56 -13.71 12.37
CA LEU A 848 18.11 -14.97 11.81
C LEU A 848 17.24 -15.77 12.80
N ALA A 849 17.60 -15.78 14.09
CA ALA A 849 16.81 -16.42 15.14
C ALA A 849 15.46 -15.71 15.33
N ASP A 850 15.45 -14.37 15.32
CA ASP A 850 14.24 -13.54 15.41
C ASP A 850 13.33 -13.77 14.22
N ASP A 851 13.88 -13.81 12.99
CA ASP A 851 13.15 -14.08 11.76
C ASP A 851 12.44 -15.46 11.81
N ILE A 852 13.16 -16.51 12.23
CA ILE A 852 12.61 -17.86 12.36
C ILE A 852 11.50 -17.89 13.42
N THR A 853 11.69 -17.20 14.53
CA THR A 853 10.68 -17.10 15.60
C THR A 853 9.45 -16.35 15.11
N THR A 854 9.63 -15.22 14.44
CA THR A 854 8.56 -14.44 13.83
C THR A 854 7.74 -15.28 12.85
N ARG A 855 8.42 -16.09 12.02
CA ARG A 855 7.73 -17.02 11.10
C ARG A 855 6.91 -18.07 11.83
N SER A 856 7.42 -18.62 12.92
CA SER A 856 6.64 -19.58 13.74
C SER A 856 5.37 -18.94 14.27
N THR A 857 5.51 -17.74 14.87
CA THR A 857 4.37 -17.00 15.44
C THR A 857 3.34 -16.64 14.37
N MET A 858 3.77 -16.13 13.20
CA MET A 858 2.83 -15.75 12.13
C MET A 858 2.02 -16.93 11.59
N LEU A 859 2.55 -18.15 11.66
CA LEU A 859 1.85 -19.36 11.24
C LEU A 859 0.88 -19.87 12.33
N GLU A 860 1.23 -19.66 13.61
CA GLU A 860 0.36 -19.97 14.75
C GLU A 860 -0.85 -19.02 14.80
N GLU A 861 -0.68 -17.75 14.41
CA GLU A 861 -1.76 -16.74 14.34
C GLU A 861 -2.87 -17.11 13.34
N LEU A 862 -2.62 -18.03 12.41
CA LEU A 862 -3.59 -18.53 11.44
C LEU A 862 -4.45 -19.68 11.96
N GLN A 863 -4.14 -20.25 13.14
CA GLN A 863 -4.88 -21.35 13.76
C GLN A 863 -5.97 -20.82 14.72
#